data_84cec43e80d49d2669dc64d9b6693ebf
#
_entry.id   84cec43e80d49d2669dc64d9b6693ebf
#
_cell.length_a   1.000
_cell.length_b   1.000
_cell.length_c   1.000
_cell.angle_alpha   90.00
_cell.angle_beta   90.00
_cell.angle_gamma   90.00
#
_symmetry.space_group_name_H-M   'P 1'
#
loop_
_entity.id
_entity.type
_entity.pdbx_description
1 polymer ?
#
loop_
_entity_poly.entity_id
_entity_poly.type
_entity_poly.pdbx_seq_one_letter_code
_entity_poly.pdbx_strand_id
1 'polypeptide(L)'
;MGCLGNQLLIAFLLVSALEIYCIQYVTVFYGVPAWKNATIPLFCTTKNRDTWGTTQCLPDNDDYSELAINITEAFDAWNNTVTEQAIEDVWNLFETSIKPCVKLTPLCIAMRCNKTETDRWGLTRNAGTTTISATTTAAAPSVAENVINESNPCIKNNNCAGLEQEPMIGCKFNMTGLKRDKRIEYNETWYSRDLICEQSANESESKCYMHHCNTSVIQESCDKHYWDAIRFRYCAPPGYALLRCNDSNYSGFAPNCSKVVVSSCTRMMETQTSTWFGFNGTRAENRTYIYWHGKSNRTIISLNKYYNLTMRCRRPGNKTVLPVTIMSGLVFHSQPINERPKQAWCWFGGSWKEAIQEVKETLVKHPRYTGTNDTKKINLTAPAGGDPEVTFMWTNCRGEFLYCKMNWFLNWVEDRDQKSSRWRQQNTRERQKKNYVPCHIRQIINTWHKVGKNVYLPPREGDLTCNSTVTSLIAEIDWTNNNETNITMSAEVAELYRLELGDYKLVEITPIGLAPTSVRRYTTTGASRNKRGVFVLGFLGFLATAGSAMGAASLTLSAQSRTLLAGIVQQQQQLLDVVKRQQELLRLTVWGTKNLQTRVTAIEKYLKDQAQLNSWGCAFRQVCHTTVPWPNETLVPNWSNMTWQEWERQVDFLEANITQLLEEAQIQQEKNMYELQKLNSWDIFGNWFDLTSWIRYIQYGVLIVLGVVGLRIVIYIVQMLARLRQGYRPVFSSPPAYVQQIPIHKGQEPPTKEGEEEDGGDRGGNRSWPWQIEYIHFLIRQLIRLLTWLFSSCRDWLLRTYQILQPVLQSLSTTLQRVREVIRIGIAYLQYGWRYFQEAVQAWWKFARETLASAWRDIWETLGRVGRGILAIPRRVRQGLELTLL
;
A
#
# COMPACT_ATOMS: atom_id res chain seq x y z
N MET A 1 43.69 -74.98 12.35
CA MET A 1 43.79 -73.55 12.32
C MET A 1 43.28 -72.93 10.98
N GLY A 2 42.73 -73.73 10.05
CA GLY A 2 42.20 -73.21 8.73
C GLY A 2 40.78 -72.85 8.72
N CYS A 3 39.90 -73.26 9.64
CA CYS A 3 38.51 -72.98 9.60
C CYS A 3 38.04 -71.66 10.32
N LEU A 4 38.84 -71.19 11.29
CA LEU A 4 38.46 -69.93 11.96
C LEU A 4 38.83 -68.67 11.13
N GLY A 5 39.85 -68.77 10.26
CA GLY A 5 40.22 -67.68 9.36
C GLY A 5 39.21 -67.37 8.26
N ASN A 6 38.60 -68.43 7.74
CA ASN A 6 37.55 -68.25 6.69
C ASN A 6 36.22 -67.69 7.23
N GLN A 7 35.86 -68.04 8.50
CA GLN A 7 34.64 -67.44 9.10
C GLN A 7 34.85 -66.00 9.48
N LEU A 8 36.03 -65.61 9.92
CA LEU A 8 36.38 -64.23 10.17
C LEU A 8 36.44 -63.40 8.86
N LEU A 9 36.94 -63.97 7.77
CA LEU A 9 37.03 -63.34 6.47
C LEU A 9 35.63 -63.17 5.86
N ILE A 10 34.76 -64.18 6.05
CA ILE A 10 33.33 -64.10 5.59
C ILE A 10 32.56 -63.11 6.47
N ALA A 11 32.80 -63.04 7.76
CA ALA A 11 32.22 -62.06 8.67
C ALA A 11 32.72 -60.62 8.34
N PHE A 12 34.00 -60.49 7.99
CA PHE A 12 34.58 -59.20 7.57
C PHE A 12 34.10 -58.78 6.18
N LEU A 13 33.94 -59.72 5.25
CA LEU A 13 33.31 -59.46 3.93
C LEU A 13 31.80 -59.20 4.05
N LEU A 14 31.10 -59.81 4.99
CA LEU A 14 29.71 -59.51 5.32
C LEU A 14 29.58 -58.17 6.04
N VAL A 15 30.55 -57.80 6.89
CA VAL A 15 30.59 -56.49 7.53
C VAL A 15 31.05 -55.40 6.55
N SER A 16 31.95 -55.70 5.63
CA SER A 16 32.30 -54.76 4.52
C SER A 16 31.30 -54.74 3.37
N ALA A 17 30.52 -55.83 3.17
CA ALA A 17 29.35 -55.84 2.28
C ALA A 17 28.09 -55.26 2.98
N LEU A 18 28.14 -55.09 4.27
CA LEU A 18 27.22 -54.28 5.10
C LEU A 18 27.83 -52.88 5.37
N GLU A 19 28.65 -52.35 4.49
CA GLU A 19 28.47 -50.95 4.15
C GLU A 19 27.11 -50.88 3.50
N ILE A 20 26.12 -50.86 4.35
CA ILE A 20 24.78 -50.53 4.05
C ILE A 20 24.89 -49.16 3.40
N TYR A 21 24.81 -49.13 2.09
CA TYR A 21 24.50 -47.90 1.35
C TYR A 21 23.26 -47.35 2.05
N CYS A 22 23.49 -46.38 2.91
CA CYS A 22 22.44 -45.73 3.64
C CYS A 22 21.69 -44.88 2.61
N ILE A 23 20.77 -45.51 1.89
CA ILE A 23 20.01 -44.83 0.85
C ILE A 23 19.30 -43.65 1.50
N GLN A 24 19.63 -42.46 1.06
CA GLN A 24 18.98 -41.23 1.49
C GLN A 24 17.69 -41.06 0.75
N TYR A 25 16.60 -40.75 1.46
CA TYR A 25 15.29 -40.49 0.93
C TYR A 25 14.94 -39.03 1.06
N VAL A 26 14.15 -38.50 0.12
CA VAL A 26 13.63 -37.14 0.18
C VAL A 26 12.69 -37.00 1.37
N THR A 27 12.95 -36.02 2.21
CA THR A 27 12.07 -35.65 3.32
C THR A 27 11.61 -34.20 3.12
N VAL A 28 10.31 -33.99 3.22
CA VAL A 28 9.69 -32.69 3.10
C VAL A 28 9.51 -32.11 4.49
N PHE A 29 10.06 -30.92 4.70
CA PHE A 29 9.91 -30.15 5.94
C PHE A 29 9.00 -28.93 5.68
N TYR A 30 8.05 -28.69 6.56
CA TYR A 30 7.20 -27.53 6.52
C TYR A 30 7.41 -26.64 7.74
N GLY A 31 7.58 -25.35 7.52
CA GLY A 31 7.92 -24.38 8.55
C GLY A 31 9.42 -24.08 8.63
N VAL A 32 10.15 -24.36 7.57
CA VAL A 32 11.59 -24.09 7.44
C VAL A 32 11.84 -22.58 7.44
N PRO A 33 12.79 -22.07 8.24
CA PRO A 33 13.15 -20.65 8.25
C PRO A 33 14.08 -20.30 7.07
N ALA A 34 13.54 -20.27 5.87
CA ALA A 34 14.24 -19.91 4.66
C ALA A 34 13.42 -18.91 3.83
N TRP A 35 14.07 -18.14 2.97
CA TRP A 35 13.44 -17.14 2.13
C TRP A 35 14.13 -17.00 0.78
N LYS A 36 13.41 -16.36 -0.15
CA LYS A 36 13.89 -15.93 -1.46
C LYS A 36 13.60 -14.44 -1.65
N ASN A 37 14.31 -13.79 -2.57
CA ASN A 37 14.01 -12.42 -2.94
C ASN A 37 12.61 -12.32 -3.56
N ALA A 38 11.87 -11.29 -3.19
CA ALA A 38 10.50 -11.05 -3.66
C ALA A 38 10.33 -9.67 -4.30
N THR A 39 9.37 -9.57 -5.21
CA THR A 39 9.06 -8.34 -5.96
C THR A 39 7.56 -8.04 -5.96
N ILE A 40 6.89 -8.24 -4.86
CA ILE A 40 5.47 -7.98 -4.75
C ILE A 40 5.19 -6.57 -4.22
N PRO A 41 4.02 -5.96 -4.49
CA PRO A 41 3.63 -4.71 -3.89
C PRO A 41 3.39 -4.86 -2.40
N LEU A 42 3.88 -3.89 -1.63
CA LEU A 42 3.65 -3.74 -0.20
C LEU A 42 2.44 -2.85 0.05
N PHE A 43 1.74 -3.05 1.14
CA PHE A 43 0.69 -2.12 1.56
C PHE A 43 1.25 -1.06 2.51
N CYS A 44 0.68 0.15 2.45
CA CYS A 44 1.09 1.24 3.32
C CYS A 44 0.17 1.37 4.54
N THR A 45 0.73 1.86 5.64
CA THR A 45 0.00 2.24 6.85
C THR A 45 0.43 3.63 7.31
N THR A 46 -0.49 4.40 7.85
CA THR A 46 -0.24 5.76 8.32
C THR A 46 -0.99 6.07 9.59
N LYS A 47 -0.42 6.96 10.43
CA LYS A 47 -1.05 7.50 11.62
C LYS A 47 -1.88 8.77 11.35
N ASN A 48 -1.67 9.41 10.22
CA ASN A 48 -2.33 10.66 9.85
C ASN A 48 -3.76 10.37 9.37
N ARG A 49 -4.76 10.68 10.20
CA ARG A 49 -6.17 10.39 9.90
C ARG A 49 -6.88 11.49 9.09
N ASP A 50 -6.37 12.71 9.10
CA ASP A 50 -7.03 13.89 8.53
C ASP A 50 -6.54 14.27 7.14
N THR A 51 -5.67 13.47 6.55
CA THR A 51 -5.03 13.70 5.24
C THR A 51 -5.43 12.61 4.24
N TRP A 52 -4.93 12.73 3.01
CA TRP A 52 -5.07 11.69 1.98
C TRP A 52 -4.63 10.29 2.46
N GLY A 53 -3.78 10.22 3.50
CA GLY A 53 -3.36 8.95 4.10
C GLY A 53 -4.51 8.07 4.55
N THR A 54 -5.65 8.61 4.97
CA THR A 54 -6.83 7.82 5.37
C THR A 54 -7.52 7.15 4.20
N THR A 55 -7.42 7.72 3.00
CA THR A 55 -8.02 7.17 1.77
C THR A 55 -7.07 6.24 1.02
N GLN A 56 -5.77 6.39 1.22
CA GLN A 56 -4.71 5.71 0.47
C GLN A 56 -4.01 4.61 1.28
N CYS A 57 -3.87 4.79 2.58
CA CYS A 57 -3.18 3.88 3.48
C CYS A 57 -4.10 3.40 4.60
N LEU A 58 -3.82 2.22 5.12
CA LEU A 58 -4.49 1.66 6.29
C LEU A 58 -4.06 2.40 7.57
N PRO A 59 -4.89 2.43 8.62
CA PRO A 59 -4.47 2.91 9.92
C PRO A 59 -3.30 2.09 10.46
N ASP A 60 -2.31 2.78 11.03
CA ASP A 60 -1.15 2.13 11.61
C ASP A 60 -1.46 1.57 13.00
N ASN A 61 -0.98 0.35 13.25
CA ASN A 61 -0.92 -0.24 14.57
C ASN A 61 0.47 0.05 15.16
N ASP A 62 0.54 0.56 16.37
CA ASP A 62 1.78 1.03 17.01
C ASP A 62 2.82 -0.06 17.29
N ASP A 63 2.44 -1.34 17.19
CA ASP A 63 3.28 -2.46 17.59
C ASP A 63 3.74 -3.30 16.39
N TYR A 64 4.93 -3.01 15.88
CA TYR A 64 5.71 -4.01 15.15
C TYR A 64 7.01 -4.29 15.90
N SER A 65 7.35 -5.55 16.02
CA SER A 65 8.57 -5.99 16.67
C SER A 65 9.63 -6.30 15.64
N GLU A 66 10.86 -5.97 15.94
CA GLU A 66 12.05 -6.35 15.17
C GLU A 66 12.76 -7.50 15.87
N LEU A 67 13.19 -8.48 15.08
CA LEU A 67 13.90 -9.65 15.56
C LEU A 67 15.29 -9.71 14.91
N ALA A 68 16.33 -9.70 15.72
CA ALA A 68 17.69 -9.91 15.23
C ALA A 68 17.92 -11.39 14.91
N ILE A 69 18.47 -11.66 13.73
CA ILE A 69 18.84 -13.00 13.29
C ILE A 69 20.34 -13.07 12.96
N ASN A 70 20.96 -14.21 13.25
CA ASN A 70 22.38 -14.42 12.97
C ASN A 70 22.57 -15.07 11.60
N ILE A 71 22.42 -14.28 10.54
CA ILE A 71 22.59 -14.73 9.16
C ILE A 71 23.27 -13.65 8.33
N THR A 72 23.92 -14.04 7.26
CA THR A 72 24.53 -13.12 6.30
C THR A 72 23.63 -12.97 5.08
N GLU A 73 23.31 -11.73 4.71
CA GLU A 73 22.44 -11.40 3.58
C GLU A 73 23.02 -10.23 2.78
N ALA A 74 22.77 -10.21 1.48
CA ALA A 74 23.20 -9.14 0.60
C ALA A 74 22.12 -8.03 0.52
N PHE A 75 22.55 -6.77 0.55
CA PHE A 75 21.69 -5.60 0.45
C PHE A 75 22.23 -4.62 -0.58
N ASP A 76 21.33 -4.03 -1.36
CA ASP A 76 21.64 -2.96 -2.30
C ASP A 76 20.50 -1.93 -2.30
N ALA A 77 20.80 -0.68 -1.98
CA ALA A 77 19.81 0.38 -1.89
C ALA A 77 19.27 0.81 -3.28
N TRP A 78 20.05 0.63 -4.36
CA TRP A 78 19.66 1.03 -5.71
C TRP A 78 18.99 -0.07 -6.53
N ASN A 79 19.19 -1.31 -6.16
CA ASN A 79 18.47 -2.45 -6.71
C ASN A 79 17.58 -3.07 -5.64
N ASN A 80 16.53 -2.34 -5.28
CA ASN A 80 15.66 -2.70 -4.17
C ASN A 80 14.20 -2.42 -4.56
N THR A 81 13.37 -3.43 -4.49
CA THR A 81 11.95 -3.32 -4.84
C THR A 81 11.17 -2.42 -3.88
N VAL A 82 11.57 -2.34 -2.62
CA VAL A 82 10.93 -1.48 -1.62
C VAL A 82 11.12 0.00 -1.96
N THR A 83 12.34 0.39 -2.32
CA THR A 83 12.64 1.78 -2.70
C THR A 83 11.98 2.17 -4.02
N GLU A 84 11.99 1.31 -5.02
CA GLU A 84 11.32 1.54 -6.30
C GLU A 84 9.80 1.69 -6.12
N GLN A 85 9.20 0.85 -5.30
CA GLN A 85 7.80 0.98 -4.97
C GLN A 85 7.49 2.30 -4.25
N ALA A 86 8.33 2.73 -3.31
CA ALA A 86 8.15 4.00 -2.62
C ALA A 86 8.17 5.19 -3.59
N ILE A 87 9.08 5.19 -4.55
CA ILE A 87 9.19 6.21 -5.59
C ILE A 87 7.94 6.23 -6.47
N GLU A 88 7.48 5.08 -6.95
CA GLU A 88 6.28 4.96 -7.78
C GLU A 88 5.02 5.34 -7.02
N ASP A 89 4.88 4.96 -5.76
CA ASP A 89 3.72 5.27 -4.95
C ASP A 89 3.61 6.75 -4.63
N VAL A 90 4.70 7.42 -4.33
CA VAL A 90 4.70 8.88 -4.15
C VAL A 90 4.30 9.58 -5.44
N TRP A 91 4.81 9.12 -6.59
CA TRP A 91 4.40 9.63 -7.89
C TRP A 91 2.90 9.42 -8.15
N ASN A 92 2.37 8.24 -7.88
CA ASN A 92 0.96 7.92 -8.07
C ASN A 92 0.03 8.78 -7.20
N LEU A 93 0.50 9.17 -6.02
CA LEU A 93 -0.22 10.10 -5.16
C LEU A 93 -0.36 11.49 -5.81
N PHE A 94 0.71 11.99 -6.38
CA PHE A 94 0.65 13.25 -7.13
C PHE A 94 -0.23 13.13 -8.36
N GLU A 95 -0.15 12.05 -9.09
CA GLU A 95 -0.99 11.82 -10.26
C GLU A 95 -2.48 11.74 -9.92
N THR A 96 -2.85 11.10 -8.82
CA THR A 96 -4.24 11.05 -8.34
C THR A 96 -4.76 12.42 -7.92
N SER A 97 -3.92 13.31 -7.40
CA SER A 97 -4.33 14.68 -7.06
C SER A 97 -4.66 15.54 -8.30
N ILE A 98 -4.05 15.22 -9.43
CA ILE A 98 -4.15 15.99 -10.67
C ILE A 98 -5.26 15.44 -11.58
N LYS A 99 -5.39 14.13 -11.67
CA LYS A 99 -6.21 13.43 -12.66
C LYS A 99 -7.69 13.85 -12.71
N PRO A 100 -8.41 14.06 -11.59
CA PRO A 100 -9.79 14.49 -11.59
C PRO A 100 -9.97 16.01 -11.73
N CYS A 101 -8.89 16.77 -11.87
CA CYS A 101 -8.90 18.21 -11.73
C CYS A 101 -9.06 18.94 -13.06
N VAL A 102 -9.35 20.21 -12.94
CA VAL A 102 -9.64 21.10 -14.06
C VAL A 102 -8.43 21.21 -14.99
N LYS A 103 -8.64 20.98 -16.27
CA LYS A 103 -7.66 21.29 -17.32
C LYS A 103 -7.75 22.78 -17.63
N LEU A 104 -6.62 23.49 -17.52
CA LEU A 104 -6.54 24.93 -17.73
C LEU A 104 -6.38 25.31 -19.22
N THR A 105 -6.70 24.45 -20.16
CA THR A 105 -6.68 24.76 -21.60
C THR A 105 -7.49 26.01 -21.96
N PRO A 106 -8.68 26.28 -21.38
CA PRO A 106 -9.40 27.51 -21.62
C PRO A 106 -8.68 28.80 -21.20
N LEU A 107 -7.70 28.70 -20.27
CA LEU A 107 -6.86 29.82 -19.83
C LEU A 107 -5.62 30.03 -20.71
N CYS A 108 -5.37 29.20 -21.69
CA CYS A 108 -4.32 29.38 -22.69
C CYS A 108 -4.74 30.43 -23.74
N ILE A 109 -5.09 31.62 -23.29
CA ILE A 109 -5.51 32.77 -24.08
C ILE A 109 -4.51 33.91 -23.91
N ALA A 110 -4.51 34.87 -24.85
CA ALA A 110 -3.74 36.07 -24.70
C ALA A 110 -4.25 36.91 -23.54
N MET A 111 -3.42 37.16 -22.53
CA MET A 111 -3.70 38.02 -21.39
C MET A 111 -3.09 39.41 -21.66
N ARG A 112 -3.79 40.44 -21.22
CA ARG A 112 -3.29 41.82 -21.28
C ARG A 112 -2.57 42.11 -19.97
N CYS A 113 -1.26 42.20 -20.01
CA CYS A 113 -0.42 42.38 -18.82
C CYS A 113 0.17 43.80 -18.80
N ASN A 114 0.51 44.31 -17.63
CA ASN A 114 1.10 45.60 -17.45
C ASN A 114 2.51 45.62 -18.09
N LYS A 115 2.69 46.45 -19.10
CA LYS A 115 3.94 46.55 -19.87
C LYS A 115 5.12 47.02 -19.01
N THR A 116 4.90 47.96 -18.08
CA THR A 116 5.95 48.46 -17.21
C THR A 116 6.52 47.35 -16.31
N GLU A 117 5.69 46.42 -15.86
CA GLU A 117 6.10 45.27 -15.07
C GLU A 117 6.75 44.20 -15.91
N THR A 118 6.23 43.91 -17.12
CA THR A 118 6.85 42.92 -18.03
C THR A 118 8.22 43.35 -18.51
N ASP A 119 8.41 44.64 -18.79
CA ASP A 119 9.69 45.20 -19.22
C ASP A 119 10.69 45.24 -18.03
N ARG A 120 10.20 45.62 -16.84
CA ARG A 120 11.00 45.64 -15.62
C ARG A 120 11.59 44.27 -15.27
N TRP A 121 10.82 43.20 -15.47
CA TRP A 121 11.26 41.84 -15.13
C TRP A 121 11.84 41.07 -16.32
N GLY A 122 12.03 41.73 -17.49
CA GLY A 122 12.71 41.18 -18.64
C GLY A 122 11.98 40.07 -19.39
N LEU A 123 10.65 40.04 -19.32
CA LEU A 123 9.85 39.01 -20.01
C LEU A 123 9.67 39.26 -21.51
N THR A 124 9.85 40.51 -21.96
CA THR A 124 9.89 40.86 -23.37
C THR A 124 11.31 40.67 -23.89
N ARG A 125 11.52 39.69 -24.78
CA ARG A 125 12.81 39.43 -25.41
C ARG A 125 13.13 40.54 -26.44
N ASN A 126 14.06 41.43 -26.11
CA ASN A 126 14.84 42.15 -27.09
C ASN A 126 15.98 41.23 -27.55
N ALA A 127 15.95 40.80 -28.78
CA ALA A 127 17.10 40.24 -29.46
C ALA A 127 18.12 41.35 -29.67
N GLY A 128 19.00 41.60 -28.78
CA GLY A 128 20.07 42.57 -28.89
C GLY A 128 20.34 43.29 -27.62
N THR A 129 21.43 42.93 -26.98
CA THR A 129 22.16 43.73 -25.99
C THR A 129 21.32 44.41 -24.91
N THR A 130 21.26 43.81 -23.75
CA THR A 130 20.85 44.57 -22.57
C THR A 130 21.73 44.29 -21.40
N THR A 131 22.63 45.18 -21.20
CA THR A 131 23.03 45.63 -19.86
C THR A 131 21.82 46.17 -19.16
N ILE A 132 21.28 45.40 -18.21
CA ILE A 132 20.28 45.85 -17.26
C ILE A 132 20.98 46.85 -16.37
N SER A 133 20.86 48.15 -16.64
CA SER A 133 21.18 49.18 -15.70
C SER A 133 20.10 49.16 -14.63
N ALA A 134 20.35 48.39 -13.58
CA ALA A 134 19.62 48.55 -12.33
C ALA A 134 19.99 49.93 -11.74
N THR A 135 19.09 50.86 -11.85
CA THR A 135 19.10 52.07 -11.09
C THR A 135 19.01 51.73 -9.61
N THR A 136 20.16 51.54 -9.03
CA THR A 136 20.34 51.42 -7.61
C THR A 136 20.24 52.80 -6.99
N THR A 137 19.15 53.07 -6.30
CA THR A 137 19.18 53.98 -5.18
C THR A 137 20.15 53.39 -4.17
N ALA A 138 21.32 54.00 -4.09
CA ALA A 138 22.35 53.69 -3.10
C ALA A 138 21.79 53.99 -1.72
N ALA A 139 21.28 53.00 -1.02
CA ALA A 139 21.14 53.04 0.42
C ALA A 139 22.53 52.81 1.00
N ALA A 140 22.93 53.68 1.95
CA ALA A 140 24.19 53.65 2.66
C ALA A 140 24.53 52.22 3.14
N PRO A 141 25.83 51.83 3.18
CA PRO A 141 26.23 50.55 3.71
C PRO A 141 26.05 50.52 5.21
N SER A 142 24.89 50.16 5.68
CA SER A 142 24.77 49.60 7.02
C SER A 142 25.59 48.31 7.00
N VAL A 143 26.47 48.13 7.96
CA VAL A 143 27.19 46.87 8.20
C VAL A 143 26.09 45.82 8.43
N ALA A 144 25.66 45.23 7.33
CA ALA A 144 24.61 44.24 7.43
C ALA A 144 25.24 42.99 8.03
N GLU A 145 24.76 42.58 9.17
CA GLU A 145 25.03 41.25 9.70
C GLU A 145 24.70 40.22 8.62
N ASN A 146 25.74 39.62 8.08
CA ASN A 146 25.59 38.66 7.01
C ASN A 146 25.03 37.29 7.51
N VAL A 147 25.04 37.12 8.84
CA VAL A 147 24.55 35.90 9.49
C VAL A 147 23.43 36.29 10.45
N ILE A 148 22.24 35.82 10.20
CA ILE A 148 21.07 36.09 11.03
C ILE A 148 20.79 34.90 11.96
N ASN A 149 20.31 35.20 13.15
CA ASN A 149 19.77 34.22 14.10
C ASN A 149 18.28 34.49 14.38
N GLU A 150 17.63 33.64 15.16
CA GLU A 150 16.19 33.74 15.43
C GLU A 150 15.72 35.05 16.04
N SER A 151 16.58 35.73 16.75
CA SER A 151 16.29 37.00 17.42
C SER A 151 16.46 38.23 16.51
N ASN A 152 16.98 38.05 15.29
CA ASN A 152 17.25 39.17 14.41
C ASN A 152 15.94 39.85 13.95
N PRO A 153 15.85 41.21 14.10
CA PRO A 153 14.63 41.94 13.75
C PRO A 153 14.27 41.87 12.26
N CYS A 154 15.25 41.61 11.38
CA CYS A 154 14.94 41.47 9.94
C CYS A 154 14.00 40.28 9.63
N ILE A 155 14.02 39.25 10.47
CA ILE A 155 13.11 38.09 10.32
C ILE A 155 11.65 38.53 10.53
N LYS A 156 11.41 39.34 11.58
CA LYS A 156 10.05 39.82 11.89
C LYS A 156 9.51 40.79 10.84
N ASN A 157 10.36 41.64 10.32
CA ASN A 157 9.97 42.69 9.38
C ASN A 157 10.08 42.28 7.90
N ASN A 158 10.58 41.10 7.62
CA ASN A 158 10.87 40.64 6.24
C ASN A 158 11.74 41.61 5.42
N ASN A 159 12.69 42.22 6.09
CA ASN A 159 13.54 43.24 5.49
C ASN A 159 15.03 42.93 5.69
N CYS A 160 15.43 41.70 5.36
CA CYS A 160 16.81 41.28 5.37
C CYS A 160 17.56 41.81 4.13
N ALA A 161 18.85 42.17 4.31
CA ALA A 161 19.63 42.76 3.24
C ALA A 161 19.78 41.87 2.02
N GLY A 162 19.52 42.41 0.82
CA GLY A 162 19.65 41.73 -0.46
C GLY A 162 18.41 41.05 -0.96
N LEU A 163 17.31 41.01 -0.19
CA LEU A 163 16.02 40.56 -0.64
C LEU A 163 15.32 41.68 -1.42
N GLU A 164 14.84 41.34 -2.61
CA GLU A 164 14.17 42.27 -3.50
C GLU A 164 12.65 42.01 -3.45
N GLN A 165 11.89 42.82 -4.21
CA GLN A 165 10.45 42.58 -4.38
C GLN A 165 10.22 41.32 -5.19
N GLU A 166 9.13 40.58 -4.90
CA GLU A 166 8.72 39.45 -5.71
C GLU A 166 8.38 39.94 -7.14
N PRO A 167 8.93 39.30 -8.19
CA PRO A 167 8.62 39.66 -9.56
C PRO A 167 7.23 39.12 -9.95
N MET A 168 6.22 39.92 -9.69
CA MET A 168 4.82 39.61 -10.05
C MET A 168 4.29 40.57 -11.11
N ILE A 169 3.41 40.07 -11.96
CA ILE A 169 2.83 40.80 -13.08
C ILE A 169 1.32 40.73 -12.98
N GLY A 170 0.67 41.87 -12.98
CA GLY A 170 -0.79 42.00 -13.05
C GLY A 170 -1.26 41.85 -14.49
N CYS A 171 -2.15 40.91 -14.73
CA CYS A 171 -2.74 40.61 -16.01
C CYS A 171 -4.25 40.65 -15.94
N LYS A 172 -4.87 40.99 -17.08
CA LYS A 172 -6.33 41.01 -17.27
C LYS A 172 -6.70 40.09 -18.42
N PHE A 173 -7.74 39.33 -18.27
CA PHE A 173 -8.27 38.47 -19.31
C PHE A 173 -9.80 38.43 -19.26
N ASN A 174 -10.39 38.21 -20.43
CA ASN A 174 -11.83 38.11 -20.59
C ASN A 174 -12.21 36.64 -20.75
N MET A 175 -13.09 36.16 -19.88
CA MET A 175 -13.62 34.82 -19.93
C MET A 175 -15.14 34.82 -19.98
N THR A 176 -15.72 33.83 -20.65
CA THR A 176 -17.16 33.60 -20.64
C THR A 176 -17.56 33.05 -19.25
N GLY A 177 -18.39 33.78 -18.51
CA GLY A 177 -18.88 33.34 -17.19
C GLY A 177 -20.03 32.33 -17.31
N LEU A 178 -20.63 31.97 -16.16
CA LEU A 178 -21.73 31.01 -16.05
C LEU A 178 -22.96 31.36 -16.92
N LYS A 179 -23.21 32.66 -17.15
CA LYS A 179 -24.24 33.14 -18.10
C LYS A 179 -23.64 33.20 -19.49
N ARG A 180 -24.13 32.41 -20.42
CA ARG A 180 -23.60 32.10 -21.75
C ARG A 180 -23.17 33.27 -22.61
N ASP A 181 -23.68 34.48 -22.36
CA ASP A 181 -23.50 35.63 -23.25
C ASP A 181 -22.72 36.78 -22.62
N LYS A 182 -22.22 36.65 -21.41
CA LYS A 182 -21.49 37.73 -20.76
C LYS A 182 -20.02 37.34 -20.57
N ARG A 183 -19.16 38.02 -21.30
CA ARG A 183 -17.72 38.01 -21.02
C ARG A 183 -17.44 38.85 -19.78
N ILE A 184 -16.76 38.29 -18.80
CA ILE A 184 -16.37 38.95 -17.58
C ILE A 184 -14.87 39.15 -17.63
N GLU A 185 -14.42 40.35 -17.31
CA GLU A 185 -13.00 40.66 -17.17
C GLU A 185 -12.52 40.25 -15.77
N TYR A 186 -11.48 39.47 -15.71
CA TYR A 186 -10.83 39.05 -14.48
C TYR A 186 -9.44 39.65 -14.39
N ASN A 187 -9.03 40.06 -13.18
CA ASN A 187 -7.71 40.50 -12.86
C ASN A 187 -6.98 39.36 -12.15
N GLU A 188 -5.79 39.03 -12.62
CA GLU A 188 -4.95 37.98 -12.07
C GLU A 188 -3.52 38.48 -11.88
N THR A 189 -2.86 38.07 -10.82
CA THR A 189 -1.45 38.34 -10.60
C THR A 189 -0.63 37.08 -10.77
N TRP A 190 0.32 37.11 -11.69
CA TRP A 190 1.17 35.97 -12.01
C TRP A 190 2.61 36.21 -11.55
N TYR A 191 3.27 35.14 -11.17
CA TYR A 191 4.72 35.17 -11.02
C TYR A 191 5.39 35.28 -12.39
N SER A 192 6.44 36.09 -12.50
CA SER A 192 7.08 36.37 -13.80
C SER A 192 7.57 35.13 -14.54
N ARG A 193 7.91 34.08 -13.82
CA ARG A 193 8.41 32.82 -14.41
C ARG A 193 7.32 31.94 -15.00
N ASP A 194 6.07 32.20 -14.68
CA ASP A 194 4.93 31.43 -15.19
C ASP A 194 4.37 31.99 -16.48
N LEU A 195 4.88 33.10 -16.98
CA LEU A 195 4.42 33.81 -18.16
C LEU A 195 5.47 33.86 -19.26
N ILE A 196 4.99 33.78 -20.50
CA ILE A 196 5.73 34.12 -21.73
C ILE A 196 5.04 35.30 -22.37
N CYS A 197 5.75 36.40 -22.60
CA CYS A 197 5.20 37.62 -23.14
C CYS A 197 5.72 37.89 -24.55
N GLU A 198 4.84 38.38 -25.41
CA GLU A 198 5.17 38.83 -26.76
C GLU A 198 5.50 40.33 -26.76
N GLN A 199 6.42 40.72 -27.62
CA GLN A 199 6.80 42.10 -27.79
C GLN A 199 5.76 42.86 -28.60
N SER A 200 5.11 43.87 -28.00
CA SER A 200 4.24 44.78 -28.70
C SER A 200 4.90 46.18 -28.80
N ALA A 201 5.08 46.67 -30.03
CA ALA A 201 5.84 47.90 -30.26
C ALA A 201 5.09 49.19 -29.86
N ASN A 202 3.74 49.16 -29.85
CA ASN A 202 2.93 50.39 -29.75
C ASN A 202 1.77 50.34 -28.76
N GLU A 203 1.66 49.32 -27.89
CA GLU A 203 0.59 49.19 -26.92
C GLU A 203 1.06 49.45 -25.51
N SER A 204 0.22 50.01 -24.65
CA SER A 204 0.45 50.21 -23.24
C SER A 204 0.43 48.89 -22.43
N GLU A 205 -0.06 47.84 -23.05
CA GLU A 205 -0.20 46.50 -22.45
C GLU A 205 0.53 45.46 -23.31
N SER A 206 1.18 44.52 -22.61
CA SER A 206 1.86 43.38 -23.24
C SER A 206 0.93 42.20 -23.34
N LYS A 207 1.04 41.42 -24.42
CA LYS A 207 0.35 40.11 -24.54
C LYS A 207 1.20 39.00 -23.96
N CYS A 208 0.66 38.35 -22.96
CA CYS A 208 1.32 37.27 -22.29
C CYS A 208 0.46 36.00 -22.29
N TYR A 209 1.14 34.83 -22.24
CA TYR A 209 0.51 33.53 -22.17
C TYR A 209 1.09 32.78 -20.99
N MET A 210 0.33 31.81 -20.47
CA MET A 210 0.87 30.90 -19.49
C MET A 210 2.01 30.08 -20.08
N HIS A 211 3.03 29.83 -19.29
CA HIS A 211 4.17 29.00 -19.69
C HIS A 211 3.70 27.57 -20.01
N HIS A 212 4.27 26.97 -21.04
CA HIS A 212 3.96 25.60 -21.51
C HIS A 212 2.56 25.37 -22.11
N CYS A 213 1.76 26.39 -22.34
CA CYS A 213 0.46 26.24 -22.99
C CYS A 213 0.51 25.65 -24.40
N ASN A 214 1.58 25.95 -25.15
CA ASN A 214 1.72 25.49 -26.55
C ASN A 214 2.26 24.06 -26.65
N THR A 215 2.85 23.52 -25.60
CA THR A 215 3.59 22.24 -25.63
C THR A 215 2.90 21.15 -24.84
N SER A 216 2.09 21.48 -23.85
CA SER A 216 1.47 20.51 -22.97
C SER A 216 0.13 20.98 -22.42
N VAL A 217 -0.66 20.03 -21.93
CA VAL A 217 -1.89 20.33 -21.19
C VAL A 217 -1.52 20.61 -19.75
N ILE A 218 -1.95 21.77 -19.24
CA ILE A 218 -1.76 22.17 -17.85
C ILE A 218 -3.02 21.80 -17.07
N GLN A 219 -2.85 21.10 -15.96
CA GLN A 219 -3.94 20.79 -15.03
C GLN A 219 -3.72 21.49 -13.71
N GLU A 220 -4.78 21.95 -13.07
CA GLU A 220 -4.74 22.46 -11.71
C GLU A 220 -4.75 21.28 -10.71
N SER A 221 -3.91 21.34 -9.69
CA SER A 221 -4.00 20.43 -8.57
C SER A 221 -5.11 20.87 -7.63
N CYS A 222 -6.23 20.20 -7.65
CA CYS A 222 -7.42 20.60 -6.89
C CYS A 222 -7.39 20.14 -5.43
N ASP A 223 -6.65 19.11 -5.11
CA ASP A 223 -6.54 18.61 -3.75
C ASP A 223 -5.22 19.05 -3.11
N LYS A 224 -5.28 20.04 -2.24
CA LYS A 224 -4.13 20.60 -1.54
C LYS A 224 -3.50 19.63 -0.53
N HIS A 225 -4.23 18.63 -0.08
CA HIS A 225 -3.76 17.65 0.92
C HIS A 225 -2.66 16.74 0.38
N TYR A 226 -2.67 16.43 -0.92
CA TYR A 226 -1.63 15.58 -1.52
C TYR A 226 -0.25 16.22 -1.61
N TRP A 227 -0.16 17.53 -1.48
CA TRP A 227 1.11 18.25 -1.49
C TRP A 227 1.71 18.44 -0.09
N ASP A 228 0.94 18.13 0.94
CA ASP A 228 1.46 18.13 2.30
C ASP A 228 2.24 16.83 2.56
N ALA A 229 3.42 16.96 3.17
CA ALA A 229 4.22 15.81 3.55
C ALA A 229 3.51 15.00 4.64
N ILE A 230 3.37 13.71 4.43
CA ILE A 230 2.85 12.78 5.42
C ILE A 230 3.86 11.68 5.69
N ARG A 231 3.71 11.03 6.82
CA ARG A 231 4.50 9.87 7.19
C ARG A 231 3.69 8.60 7.00
N PHE A 232 4.26 7.64 6.34
CA PHE A 232 3.70 6.31 6.19
C PHE A 232 4.80 5.24 6.28
N ARG A 233 4.40 4.02 6.51
CA ARG A 233 5.31 2.87 6.44
C ARG A 233 4.74 1.81 5.51
N TYR A 234 5.63 1.00 4.96
CA TYR A 234 5.24 -0.20 4.25
C TYR A 234 5.22 -1.39 5.17
N CYS A 235 4.24 -2.24 5.01
CA CYS A 235 4.17 -3.51 5.69
C CYS A 235 4.10 -4.64 4.68
N ALA A 236 4.81 -5.73 4.98
CA ALA A 236 4.79 -6.91 4.14
C ALA A 236 3.49 -7.68 4.33
N PRO A 237 2.93 -8.25 3.26
CA PRO A 237 1.78 -9.13 3.36
C PRO A 237 2.15 -10.44 4.09
N PRO A 238 1.17 -11.20 4.56
CA PRO A 238 1.41 -12.51 5.15
C PRO A 238 2.21 -13.43 4.23
N GLY A 239 3.19 -14.13 4.78
CA GLY A 239 4.10 -14.98 4.02
C GLY A 239 5.30 -14.26 3.43
N TYR A 240 5.45 -12.97 3.71
CA TYR A 240 6.60 -12.15 3.34
C TYR A 240 7.15 -11.44 4.56
N ALA A 241 8.39 -11.04 4.49
CA ALA A 241 9.06 -10.32 5.56
C ALA A 241 10.00 -9.26 4.99
N LEU A 242 10.32 -8.29 5.81
CA LEU A 242 11.30 -7.26 5.52
C LEU A 242 12.55 -7.52 6.33
N LEU A 243 13.67 -7.70 5.64
CA LEU A 243 14.99 -7.79 6.24
C LEU A 243 15.63 -6.41 6.25
N ARG A 244 16.28 -6.06 7.33
CA ARG A 244 17.02 -4.80 7.47
C ARG A 244 18.47 -5.07 7.84
N CYS A 245 19.42 -4.46 7.12
CA CYS A 245 20.82 -4.46 7.51
C CYS A 245 21.05 -3.45 8.64
N ASN A 246 21.23 -3.91 9.85
CA ASN A 246 21.50 -3.09 11.03
C ASN A 246 23.00 -2.92 11.30
N ASP A 247 23.80 -2.81 10.24
CA ASP A 247 25.23 -2.57 10.36
C ASP A 247 25.52 -1.07 10.28
N SER A 248 26.29 -0.57 11.23
CA SER A 248 26.73 0.83 11.25
C SER A 248 27.61 1.19 10.05
N ASN A 249 28.28 0.22 9.44
CA ASN A 249 29.14 0.41 8.27
C ASN A 249 28.41 0.26 6.93
N TYR A 250 27.10 0.12 6.92
CA TYR A 250 26.33 0.01 5.71
C TYR A 250 26.39 1.31 4.89
N SER A 251 26.82 1.22 3.65
CA SER A 251 27.02 2.35 2.74
C SER A 251 26.13 2.31 1.48
N GLY A 252 24.99 1.67 1.54
CA GLY A 252 24.08 1.49 0.41
C GLY A 252 24.32 0.22 -0.40
N PHE A 253 25.46 -0.41 -0.23
CA PHE A 253 25.80 -1.68 -0.85
C PHE A 253 26.56 -2.54 0.14
N ALA A 254 25.97 -3.67 0.53
CA ALA A 254 26.60 -4.64 1.42
C ALA A 254 26.34 -6.05 0.89
N PRO A 255 27.32 -6.69 0.25
CA PRO A 255 27.16 -8.06 -0.24
C PRO A 255 27.08 -9.08 0.90
N ASN A 256 27.60 -8.75 2.08
CA ASN A 256 27.66 -9.63 3.24
C ASN A 256 27.31 -8.88 4.53
N CYS A 257 26.06 -8.48 4.69
CA CYS A 257 25.60 -7.88 5.94
C CYS A 257 25.36 -8.99 6.97
N SER A 258 26.09 -8.96 8.08
CA SER A 258 26.02 -9.98 9.14
C SER A 258 25.03 -9.63 10.26
N LYS A 259 24.61 -8.38 10.36
CA LYS A 259 23.65 -7.88 11.36
C LYS A 259 22.30 -7.66 10.71
N VAL A 260 21.55 -8.72 10.55
CA VAL A 260 20.25 -8.69 9.90
C VAL A 260 19.13 -8.69 10.94
N VAL A 261 18.15 -7.84 10.74
CA VAL A 261 16.95 -7.74 11.55
C VAL A 261 15.74 -8.03 10.69
N VAL A 262 14.83 -8.85 11.17
CA VAL A 262 13.57 -9.16 10.50
C VAL A 262 12.44 -8.36 11.12
N SER A 263 11.59 -7.82 10.29
CA SER A 263 10.38 -7.12 10.71
C SER A 263 9.24 -7.33 9.72
N SER A 264 8.03 -7.05 10.13
CA SER A 264 6.86 -7.07 9.25
C SER A 264 6.62 -5.75 8.53
N CYS A 265 7.07 -4.66 9.12
CA CYS A 265 6.88 -3.31 8.59
C CYS A 265 8.21 -2.55 8.57
N THR A 266 8.30 -1.58 7.66
CA THR A 266 9.42 -0.65 7.61
C THR A 266 9.29 0.43 8.69
N ARG A 267 10.33 1.25 8.85
CA ARG A 267 10.22 2.50 9.61
C ARG A 267 9.27 3.48 8.92
N MET A 268 8.77 4.46 9.69
CA MET A 268 8.02 5.56 9.10
C MET A 268 8.90 6.38 8.17
N MET A 269 8.40 6.65 6.98
CA MET A 269 9.06 7.47 5.97
C MET A 269 8.21 8.70 5.67
N GLU A 270 8.82 9.85 5.54
CA GLU A 270 8.15 11.07 5.13
C GLU A 270 8.13 11.20 3.60
N THR A 271 6.97 11.58 3.04
CA THR A 271 6.78 11.70 1.59
C THR A 271 7.26 13.02 1.01
N GLN A 272 8.14 13.71 1.70
CA GLN A 272 8.65 14.99 1.24
C GLN A 272 9.41 14.86 -0.07
N THR A 273 9.17 15.81 -0.96
CA THR A 273 9.91 15.98 -2.21
C THR A 273 10.66 17.30 -2.18
N SER A 274 11.96 17.27 -2.37
CA SER A 274 12.81 18.44 -2.46
C SER A 274 14.08 18.10 -3.23
N THR A 275 14.79 19.12 -3.72
CA THR A 275 16.12 18.92 -4.30
C THR A 275 17.18 19.39 -3.34
N TRP A 276 18.41 18.97 -3.53
CA TRP A 276 19.60 19.27 -2.75
C TRP A 276 19.59 18.68 -1.34
N PHE A 277 18.55 18.91 -0.56
CA PHE A 277 18.45 18.47 0.83
C PHE A 277 17.25 17.54 1.04
N GLY A 278 17.40 16.62 1.99
CA GLY A 278 16.28 15.89 2.57
C GLY A 278 15.90 16.50 3.92
N PHE A 279 14.59 16.61 4.18
CA PHE A 279 14.06 17.21 5.38
C PHE A 279 13.31 16.20 6.23
N ASN A 280 13.39 16.35 7.54
CA ASN A 280 12.64 15.53 8.52
C ASN A 280 12.80 14.02 8.34
N GLY A 281 13.94 13.57 7.83
CA GLY A 281 14.21 12.15 7.63
C GLY A 281 14.34 11.40 8.96
N THR A 282 13.94 10.13 8.95
CA THR A 282 13.98 9.27 10.14
C THR A 282 15.31 8.52 10.28
N ARG A 283 16.13 8.51 9.23
CA ARG A 283 17.44 7.84 9.20
C ARG A 283 18.59 8.63 9.80
N ALA A 284 18.38 9.89 10.18
CA ALA A 284 19.40 10.70 10.79
C ALA A 284 19.82 10.13 12.15
N GLU A 285 21.11 9.92 12.32
CA GLU A 285 21.76 9.41 13.52
C GLU A 285 22.80 10.43 14.05
N ASN A 286 23.41 10.14 15.18
CA ASN A 286 24.48 10.96 15.74
C ASN A 286 25.83 10.75 15.02
N ARG A 287 25.81 10.49 13.75
CA ARG A 287 26.96 10.30 12.88
C ARG A 287 26.64 10.67 11.45
N THR A 288 27.63 11.03 10.66
CA THR A 288 27.51 11.25 9.23
C THR A 288 27.90 9.98 8.47
N TYR A 289 27.08 9.56 7.53
CA TYR A 289 27.39 8.40 6.67
C TYR A 289 26.90 8.65 5.24
N ILE A 290 27.49 7.94 4.30
CA ILE A 290 27.28 8.15 2.88
C ILE A 290 26.77 6.85 2.27
N TYR A 291 25.65 6.92 1.55
CA TYR A 291 25.19 5.88 0.65
C TYR A 291 25.68 6.19 -0.74
N TRP A 292 26.42 5.29 -1.32
CA TRP A 292 27.06 5.47 -2.60
C TRP A 292 26.55 4.44 -3.60
N HIS A 293 26.18 4.91 -4.81
CA HIS A 293 25.76 4.01 -5.90
C HIS A 293 26.90 3.12 -6.37
N GLY A 294 26.64 1.83 -6.59
CA GLY A 294 27.66 0.84 -6.93
C GLY A 294 28.46 1.11 -8.21
N LYS A 295 27.87 1.77 -9.20
CA LYS A 295 28.46 2.00 -10.53
C LYS A 295 28.63 3.46 -10.92
N SER A 296 28.08 4.40 -10.20
CA SER A 296 28.11 5.83 -10.51
C SER A 296 28.61 6.65 -9.34
N ASN A 297 28.78 7.94 -9.55
CA ASN A 297 29.19 8.89 -8.52
C ASN A 297 28.03 9.51 -7.75
N ARG A 298 26.81 8.98 -7.94
CA ARG A 298 25.63 9.43 -7.20
C ARG A 298 25.69 8.96 -5.76
N THR A 299 25.48 9.89 -4.87
CA THR A 299 25.51 9.65 -3.43
C THR A 299 24.35 10.32 -2.74
N ILE A 300 23.98 9.80 -1.59
CA ILE A 300 23.17 10.50 -0.64
C ILE A 300 23.83 10.44 0.72
N ILE A 301 23.98 11.61 1.35
CA ILE A 301 24.74 11.78 2.57
C ILE A 301 23.77 12.06 3.71
N SER A 302 23.75 11.21 4.71
CA SER A 302 23.02 11.48 5.94
C SER A 302 23.83 12.36 6.88
N LEU A 303 23.26 13.48 7.29
CA LEU A 303 23.92 14.44 8.16
C LEU A 303 23.77 14.07 9.63
N ASN A 304 24.75 14.47 10.44
CA ASN A 304 24.74 14.24 11.86
C ASN A 304 23.63 15.07 12.54
N LYS A 305 22.75 14.40 13.24
CA LYS A 305 21.64 15.03 13.99
C LYS A 305 22.10 15.97 15.10
N TYR A 306 23.28 15.75 15.63
CA TYR A 306 23.86 16.56 16.73
C TYR A 306 23.96 18.04 16.38
N TYR A 307 24.19 18.41 15.13
CA TYR A 307 24.37 19.80 14.70
C TYR A 307 23.08 20.61 14.60
N ASN A 308 21.91 20.00 14.79
CA ASN A 308 20.60 20.65 14.71
C ASN A 308 20.43 21.55 13.47
N LEU A 309 20.70 21.00 12.31
CA LEU A 309 20.58 21.72 11.05
C LEU A 309 19.10 21.98 10.73
N THR A 310 18.77 23.25 10.58
CA THR A 310 17.40 23.67 10.28
C THR A 310 17.36 24.53 9.04
N MET A 311 16.28 24.44 8.29
CA MET A 311 15.94 25.36 7.22
C MET A 311 14.53 25.90 7.48
N ARG A 312 14.41 27.20 7.52
CA ARG A 312 13.14 27.89 7.71
C ARG A 312 12.87 28.75 6.50
N CYS A 313 11.70 28.59 5.92
CA CYS A 313 11.28 29.35 4.76
C CYS A 313 10.06 30.20 5.10
N ARG A 314 10.00 31.36 4.49
CA ARG A 314 8.90 32.29 4.65
C ARG A 314 8.49 32.90 3.32
N ARG A 315 7.22 32.90 3.03
CA ARG A 315 6.61 33.72 1.99
C ARG A 315 5.80 34.80 2.66
N PRO A 316 6.32 36.03 2.75
CA PRO A 316 5.61 37.12 3.40
C PRO A 316 4.46 37.64 2.54
N GLY A 317 3.44 38.18 3.17
CA GLY A 317 2.32 38.84 2.55
C GLY A 317 0.97 38.22 2.88
N ASN A 318 -0.05 39.04 2.86
CA ASN A 318 -1.42 38.63 3.09
C ASN A 318 -2.07 38.37 1.74
N LYS A 319 -1.88 37.14 1.21
CA LYS A 319 -2.52 36.75 -0.05
C LYS A 319 -3.97 36.32 0.17
N THR A 320 -4.83 36.76 -0.72
CA THR A 320 -6.21 36.29 -0.83
C THR A 320 -6.35 35.46 -2.09
N VAL A 321 -7.11 34.39 -1.99
CA VAL A 321 -7.41 33.49 -3.12
C VAL A 321 -8.89 33.57 -3.42
N LEU A 322 -9.23 33.87 -4.68
CA LEU A 322 -10.62 33.94 -5.13
C LEU A 322 -10.92 32.82 -6.12
N PRO A 323 -12.03 32.08 -5.94
CA PRO A 323 -12.47 31.13 -6.94
C PRO A 323 -13.05 31.89 -8.14
N VAL A 324 -12.52 31.62 -9.33
CA VAL A 324 -13.02 32.15 -10.61
C VAL A 324 -13.67 31.02 -11.37
N THR A 325 -14.93 31.19 -11.75
CA THR A 325 -15.64 30.21 -12.58
C THR A 325 -15.28 30.42 -14.04
N ILE A 326 -14.60 29.45 -14.62
CA ILE A 326 -14.28 29.40 -16.04
C ILE A 326 -15.36 28.64 -16.84
N MET A 327 -15.24 28.61 -18.17
CA MET A 327 -16.21 27.96 -19.08
C MET A 327 -16.72 26.61 -18.53
N SER A 328 -18.02 26.38 -18.65
CA SER A 328 -18.74 25.17 -18.19
C SER A 328 -18.80 24.91 -16.66
N GLY A 329 -18.67 25.94 -15.85
CA GLY A 329 -18.85 25.85 -14.41
C GLY A 329 -17.64 25.31 -13.65
N LEU A 330 -16.48 25.17 -14.29
CA LEU A 330 -15.23 24.79 -13.64
C LEU A 330 -14.65 25.96 -12.85
N VAL A 331 -14.08 25.68 -11.70
CA VAL A 331 -13.54 26.68 -10.78
C VAL A 331 -12.01 26.70 -10.89
N PHE A 332 -11.47 27.88 -11.13
CA PHE A 332 -10.04 28.16 -11.11
C PHE A 332 -9.73 29.05 -9.91
N HIS A 333 -8.66 28.75 -9.18
CA HIS A 333 -8.24 29.53 -8.02
C HIS A 333 -7.29 30.65 -8.48
N SER A 334 -7.72 31.90 -8.36
CA SER A 334 -6.99 33.07 -8.80
C SER A 334 -6.38 33.86 -7.64
N GLN A 335 -5.32 34.59 -7.95
CA GLN A 335 -4.70 35.56 -7.04
C GLN A 335 -5.07 36.97 -7.50
N PRO A 336 -5.88 37.73 -6.78
CA PRO A 336 -6.09 39.13 -7.07
C PRO A 336 -4.82 39.95 -6.83
N ILE A 337 -4.75 41.10 -7.45
CA ILE A 337 -3.63 42.03 -7.35
C ILE A 337 -3.41 42.42 -5.89
N ASN A 338 -2.26 42.02 -5.32
CA ASN A 338 -1.80 42.47 -4.01
C ASN A 338 -0.84 43.63 -4.16
N GLU A 339 -0.96 44.59 -3.26
CA GLU A 339 -0.03 45.68 -3.19
C GLU A 339 1.35 45.18 -2.69
N ARG A 340 2.40 45.42 -3.50
CA ARG A 340 3.83 45.26 -3.17
C ARG A 340 4.21 43.91 -2.53
N PRO A 341 4.20 42.83 -3.24
CA PRO A 341 4.62 41.52 -2.74
C PRO A 341 6.11 41.54 -2.36
N LYS A 342 6.44 41.03 -1.20
CA LYS A 342 7.83 40.81 -0.77
C LYS A 342 8.29 39.45 -1.25
N GLN A 343 9.60 39.31 -1.53
CA GLN A 343 10.21 38.08 -1.97
C GLN A 343 10.17 37.00 -0.87
N ALA A 344 9.90 35.77 -1.26
CA ALA A 344 10.05 34.63 -0.40
C ALA A 344 11.55 34.35 -0.15
N TRP A 345 11.88 33.82 1.01
CA TRP A 345 13.24 33.54 1.38
C TRP A 345 13.32 32.39 2.38
N CYS A 346 14.49 31.77 2.42
CA CYS A 346 14.80 30.71 3.37
C CYS A 346 16.09 31.06 4.12
N TRP A 347 16.17 30.71 5.41
CA TRP A 347 17.37 30.86 6.19
C TRP A 347 17.74 29.55 6.90
N PHE A 348 19.05 29.39 7.09
CA PHE A 348 19.64 28.18 7.62
C PHE A 348 20.13 28.39 9.03
N GLY A 349 19.72 27.52 9.95
CA GLY A 349 20.15 27.53 11.35
C GLY A 349 20.94 26.26 11.68
N GLY A 350 21.67 26.35 12.80
CA GLY A 350 22.51 25.25 13.28
C GLY A 350 23.98 25.38 12.85
N SER A 351 24.78 24.40 13.23
CA SER A 351 26.22 24.35 12.96
C SER A 351 26.56 23.78 11.60
N TRP A 352 26.19 24.50 10.53
CA TRP A 352 26.38 24.02 9.15
C TRP A 352 27.83 23.85 8.74
N LYS A 353 28.71 24.74 9.17
CA LYS A 353 30.14 24.68 8.80
C LYS A 353 30.78 23.42 9.37
N GLU A 354 30.50 23.10 10.60
CA GLU A 354 30.99 21.90 11.29
C GLU A 354 30.38 20.63 10.66
N ALA A 355 29.09 20.67 10.30
CA ALA A 355 28.42 19.57 9.63
C ALA A 355 29.02 19.25 8.27
N ILE A 356 29.29 20.26 7.44
CA ILE A 356 29.91 20.06 6.11
C ILE A 356 31.37 19.63 6.24
N GLN A 357 32.11 20.14 7.26
CA GLN A 357 33.46 19.67 7.55
C GLN A 357 33.46 18.18 7.91
N GLU A 358 32.51 17.73 8.74
CA GLU A 358 32.34 16.32 9.08
C GLU A 358 31.99 15.47 7.84
N VAL A 359 31.16 15.99 6.94
CA VAL A 359 30.88 15.32 5.64
C VAL A 359 32.14 15.11 4.84
N LYS A 360 33.01 16.13 4.73
CA LYS A 360 34.28 16.04 4.02
C LYS A 360 35.23 15.01 4.65
N GLU A 361 35.30 14.99 5.96
CA GLU A 361 36.12 14.02 6.71
C GLU A 361 35.58 12.58 6.54
N THR A 362 34.27 12.40 6.53
CA THR A 362 33.64 11.11 6.30
C THR A 362 33.87 10.62 4.87
N LEU A 363 33.82 11.53 3.90
CA LEU A 363 34.11 11.23 2.50
C LEU A 363 35.55 10.71 2.32
N VAL A 364 36.51 11.37 2.94
CA VAL A 364 37.93 10.95 2.87
C VAL A 364 38.13 9.54 3.44
N LYS A 365 37.38 9.17 4.45
CA LYS A 365 37.44 7.85 5.08
C LYS A 365 36.65 6.77 4.33
N HIS A 366 35.83 7.15 3.35
CA HIS A 366 35.01 6.20 2.62
C HIS A 366 35.86 5.27 1.72
N PRO A 367 35.69 3.96 1.76
CA PRO A 367 36.55 3.01 1.04
C PRO A 367 36.52 3.18 -0.48
N ARG A 368 35.42 3.70 -1.01
CA ARG A 368 35.27 3.94 -2.45
C ARG A 368 35.90 5.23 -2.95
N TYR A 369 36.18 6.14 -2.08
CA TYR A 369 36.78 7.41 -2.42
C TYR A 369 38.29 7.28 -2.59
N THR A 370 38.80 7.66 -3.76
CA THR A 370 40.25 7.61 -4.12
C THR A 370 40.81 8.99 -4.47
N GLY A 371 40.10 10.06 -4.15
CA GLY A 371 40.51 11.43 -4.41
C GLY A 371 41.50 11.97 -3.36
N THR A 372 41.54 13.31 -3.25
CA THR A 372 42.43 14.00 -2.31
C THR A 372 42.09 13.73 -0.85
N ASN A 373 43.08 13.57 0.01
CA ASN A 373 42.91 13.46 1.45
C ASN A 373 42.83 14.82 2.16
N ASP A 374 43.10 15.92 1.45
CA ASP A 374 43.02 17.28 2.00
C ASP A 374 41.57 17.80 1.91
N THR A 375 40.91 17.92 3.04
CA THR A 375 39.53 18.43 3.12
C THR A 375 39.36 19.86 2.60
N LYS A 376 40.43 20.64 2.56
CA LYS A 376 40.41 22.02 2.02
C LYS A 376 40.29 22.05 0.49
N LYS A 377 40.63 20.97 -0.19
CA LYS A 377 40.50 20.83 -1.64
C LYS A 377 39.18 20.18 -2.07
N ILE A 378 38.34 19.82 -1.12
CA ILE A 378 36.99 19.32 -1.35
C ILE A 378 36.02 20.49 -1.31
N ASN A 379 35.34 20.77 -2.39
CA ASN A 379 34.42 21.90 -2.50
C ASN A 379 32.98 21.45 -2.65
N LEU A 380 32.07 22.10 -1.95
CA LEU A 380 30.64 21.97 -2.17
C LEU A 380 30.22 22.94 -3.29
N THR A 381 29.63 22.40 -4.36
CA THR A 381 29.32 23.20 -5.55
C THR A 381 27.87 22.99 -6.00
N ALA A 382 27.33 24.01 -6.67
CA ALA A 382 26.07 23.90 -7.36
C ALA A 382 26.25 23.26 -8.75
N PRO A 383 25.21 22.61 -9.33
CA PRO A 383 25.25 22.09 -10.69
C PRO A 383 25.55 23.20 -11.69
N ALA A 384 26.35 22.89 -12.72
CA ALA A 384 26.79 23.83 -13.73
C ALA A 384 25.78 23.91 -14.90
N GLY A 385 24.67 24.59 -14.72
CA GLY A 385 23.67 24.81 -15.76
C GLY A 385 22.56 23.75 -15.79
N GLY A 386 21.60 23.92 -16.71
CA GLY A 386 20.40 23.09 -16.80
C GLY A 386 19.12 23.86 -16.51
N ASP A 387 18.03 23.13 -16.38
CA ASP A 387 16.73 23.67 -16.01
C ASP A 387 16.72 24.27 -14.60
N PRO A 388 15.83 25.21 -14.28
CA PRO A 388 15.73 25.77 -12.93
C PRO A 388 15.49 24.72 -11.85
N GLU A 389 14.87 23.60 -12.18
CA GLU A 389 14.65 22.47 -11.30
C GLU A 389 15.97 21.81 -10.84
N VAL A 390 17.02 21.89 -11.63
CA VAL A 390 18.34 21.33 -11.34
C VAL A 390 19.26 22.36 -10.68
N THR A 391 19.31 23.57 -11.23
CA THR A 391 20.25 24.62 -10.81
C THR A 391 19.90 25.29 -9.51
N PHE A 392 18.61 25.38 -9.17
CA PHE A 392 18.12 25.95 -7.92
C PHE A 392 17.68 24.83 -6.97
N MET A 393 17.85 25.05 -5.69
CA MET A 393 17.21 24.23 -4.69
C MET A 393 15.71 24.53 -4.73
N TRP A 394 14.88 23.53 -4.92
CA TRP A 394 13.45 23.70 -4.75
C TRP A 394 12.94 22.88 -3.57
N THR A 395 12.00 23.44 -2.86
CA THR A 395 11.36 22.82 -1.71
C THR A 395 9.88 23.13 -1.72
N ASN A 396 9.12 22.27 -1.09
CA ASN A 396 7.69 22.44 -0.93
C ASN A 396 7.38 23.04 0.44
N CYS A 397 6.76 24.22 0.45
CA CYS A 397 6.26 24.86 1.65
C CYS A 397 4.74 24.92 1.62
N ARG A 398 4.08 24.00 2.35
CA ARG A 398 2.62 23.90 2.46
C ARG A 398 1.88 23.97 1.10
N GLY A 399 2.41 23.27 0.10
CA GLY A 399 1.83 23.23 -1.23
C GLY A 399 2.27 24.33 -2.20
N GLU A 400 3.13 25.26 -1.80
CA GLU A 400 3.80 26.20 -2.69
C GLU A 400 5.26 25.79 -2.89
N PHE A 401 5.74 25.77 -4.13
CA PHE A 401 7.11 25.41 -4.47
C PHE A 401 8.01 26.64 -4.52
N LEU A 402 9.06 26.59 -3.75
CA LEU A 402 10.07 27.63 -3.66
C LEU A 402 11.31 27.20 -4.43
N TYR A 403 11.82 28.05 -5.30
CA TYR A 403 13.07 27.89 -6.04
C TYR A 403 14.09 28.88 -5.50
N CYS A 404 15.10 28.40 -4.79
CA CYS A 404 16.04 29.21 -4.07
C CYS A 404 17.41 29.26 -4.74
N LYS A 405 17.99 30.46 -4.89
CA LYS A 405 19.38 30.65 -5.34
C LYS A 405 20.32 30.42 -4.18
N MET A 406 21.16 29.40 -4.26
CA MET A 406 21.96 28.94 -3.14
C MET A 406 23.36 29.54 -3.07
N ASN A 407 23.71 30.49 -3.93
CA ASN A 407 25.06 31.04 -3.99
C ASN A 407 25.55 31.63 -2.67
N TRP A 408 24.70 32.35 -1.97
CA TRP A 408 25.05 32.94 -0.67
C TRP A 408 25.33 31.90 0.39
N PHE A 409 24.51 30.87 0.42
CA PHE A 409 24.66 29.74 1.34
C PHE A 409 25.96 28.97 1.10
N LEU A 410 26.23 28.61 -0.18
CA LEU A 410 27.46 27.91 -0.54
C LEU A 410 28.71 28.71 -0.20
N ASN A 411 28.70 30.01 -0.45
CA ASN A 411 29.80 30.89 -0.06
C ASN A 411 29.98 30.99 1.47
N TRP A 412 28.89 30.99 2.21
CA TRP A 412 28.91 31.01 3.67
C TRP A 412 29.46 29.72 4.27
N VAL A 413 29.01 28.56 3.78
CA VAL A 413 29.41 27.25 4.30
C VAL A 413 30.89 26.96 3.97
N GLU A 414 31.28 27.23 2.73
CA GLU A 414 32.65 26.95 2.27
C GLU A 414 33.71 27.95 2.76
N ASP A 415 33.30 29.03 3.37
CA ASP A 415 34.17 30.08 3.88
C ASP A 415 35.27 30.50 2.88
N ARG A 416 34.88 30.59 1.61
CA ARG A 416 35.79 30.87 0.49
C ARG A 416 36.43 32.26 0.68
N ASP A 417 37.70 32.24 1.04
CA ASP A 417 38.49 33.45 1.26
C ASP A 417 38.68 34.25 -0.04
N GLN A 418 38.61 35.55 0.09
CA GLN A 418 38.73 36.50 -1.00
C GLN A 418 40.15 36.56 -1.67
N LYS A 419 41.06 35.66 -1.31
CA LYS A 419 42.51 35.84 -1.62
C LYS A 419 42.96 35.39 -3.01
N SER A 420 42.14 34.90 -3.89
CA SER A 420 42.61 34.54 -5.24
C SER A 420 41.83 35.24 -6.32
N SER A 421 42.39 36.28 -6.82
CA SER A 421 42.50 36.76 -8.21
C SER A 421 42.06 38.20 -8.45
N ARG A 422 43.03 38.90 -8.84
CA ARG A 422 43.05 40.28 -9.32
C ARG A 422 42.20 40.56 -10.56
N TRP A 423 41.50 39.55 -11.10
CA TRP A 423 40.87 39.64 -12.42
C TRP A 423 39.33 39.56 -12.43
N ARG A 424 38.65 39.43 -11.29
CA ARG A 424 37.19 39.35 -11.23
C ARG A 424 36.52 40.40 -10.39
N GLN A 425 36.65 41.66 -10.79
CA GLN A 425 35.98 42.77 -10.16
C GLN A 425 34.49 42.91 -10.52
N GLN A 426 33.94 41.98 -11.33
CA GLN A 426 32.62 42.18 -11.94
C GLN A 426 31.42 41.56 -11.28
N ASN A 427 31.57 40.72 -10.28
CA ASN A 427 30.38 40.12 -9.59
C ASN A 427 30.51 40.06 -8.08
N THR A 428 30.62 41.23 -7.45
CA THR A 428 30.64 41.36 -5.98
C THR A 428 29.33 40.96 -5.33
N ARG A 429 28.20 40.99 -6.05
CA ARG A 429 26.88 40.56 -5.56
C ARG A 429 26.75 39.05 -5.36
N GLU A 430 27.41 38.23 -6.18
CA GLU A 430 27.31 36.77 -6.09
C GLU A 430 28.18 36.13 -5.01
N ARG A 431 29.15 36.90 -4.46
CA ARG A 431 30.10 36.42 -3.43
C ARG A 431 29.71 36.74 -2.00
N GLN A 432 28.51 37.21 -1.75
CA GLN A 432 28.06 37.48 -0.40
C GLN A 432 27.92 36.21 0.41
N LYS A 433 28.48 36.19 1.60
CA LYS A 433 28.33 35.09 2.58
C LYS A 433 27.13 35.38 3.47
N LYS A 434 26.02 34.69 3.26
CA LYS A 434 24.81 34.88 4.06
C LYS A 434 24.21 33.52 4.39
N ASN A 435 23.70 33.36 5.58
CA ASN A 435 22.99 32.10 5.97
C ASN A 435 21.53 32.07 5.53
N TYR A 436 21.10 32.99 4.70
CA TYR A 436 19.79 33.02 4.10
C TYR A 436 19.89 33.15 2.57
N VAL A 437 18.88 32.71 1.89
CA VAL A 437 18.84 32.69 0.43
C VAL A 437 17.52 33.26 -0.09
N PRO A 438 17.56 34.01 -1.21
CA PRO A 438 16.34 34.48 -1.85
C PRO A 438 15.67 33.34 -2.62
N CYS A 439 14.35 33.25 -2.52
CA CYS A 439 13.55 32.24 -3.21
C CYS A 439 12.53 32.87 -4.13
N HIS A 440 12.23 32.18 -5.21
CA HIS A 440 11.16 32.51 -6.13
C HIS A 440 10.07 31.44 -6.09
N ILE A 441 8.83 31.83 -6.28
CA ILE A 441 7.72 30.92 -6.34
C ILE A 441 7.33 30.69 -7.80
N ARG A 442 7.11 29.42 -8.14
CA ARG A 442 6.50 29.04 -9.43
C ARG A 442 5.22 28.26 -9.16
N GLN A 443 4.16 28.61 -9.88
CA GLN A 443 2.89 27.92 -9.82
C GLN A 443 2.75 26.86 -10.91
N ILE A 444 3.32 27.10 -12.09
CA ILE A 444 3.38 26.12 -13.16
C ILE A 444 4.68 25.35 -13.04
N ILE A 445 4.61 24.14 -12.55
CA ILE A 445 5.77 23.30 -12.30
C ILE A 445 5.78 22.07 -13.19
N ASN A 446 6.96 21.59 -13.48
CA ASN A 446 7.18 20.28 -14.10
C ASN A 446 7.44 19.25 -12.98
N THR A 447 6.72 18.14 -12.99
CA THR A 447 6.87 17.11 -11.96
C THR A 447 8.19 16.36 -12.13
N TRP A 448 8.70 15.81 -11.03
CA TRP A 448 10.04 15.21 -10.94
C TRP A 448 10.15 13.77 -11.52
N HIS A 449 9.03 13.14 -11.84
CA HIS A 449 9.01 11.77 -12.35
C HIS A 449 9.55 11.68 -13.80
N LYS A 450 9.91 10.48 -14.24
CA LYS A 450 10.43 10.19 -15.58
C LYS A 450 9.57 10.75 -16.71
N VAL A 451 8.26 10.72 -16.53
CA VAL A 451 7.28 11.37 -17.40
C VAL A 451 6.78 12.60 -16.68
N GLY A 452 7.48 13.72 -16.86
CA GLY A 452 7.08 14.99 -16.25
C GLY A 452 5.73 15.48 -16.80
N LYS A 453 4.88 16.02 -15.91
CA LYS A 453 3.63 16.70 -16.26
C LYS A 453 3.70 18.12 -15.76
N ASN A 454 3.17 19.05 -16.55
CA ASN A 454 3.01 20.45 -16.12
C ASN A 454 1.75 20.59 -15.28
N VAL A 455 1.92 21.08 -14.08
CA VAL A 455 0.85 21.23 -13.10
C VAL A 455 0.82 22.67 -12.62
N TYR A 456 -0.39 23.24 -12.57
CA TYR A 456 -0.62 24.52 -11.91
C TYR A 456 -0.99 24.27 -10.46
N LEU A 457 -0.21 24.82 -9.54
CA LEU A 457 -0.49 24.74 -8.12
C LEU A 457 -1.35 25.90 -7.68
N PRO A 458 -2.53 25.66 -7.09
CA PRO A 458 -3.37 26.72 -6.60
C PRO A 458 -2.65 27.49 -5.49
N PRO A 459 -2.74 28.83 -5.45
CA PRO A 459 -2.12 29.64 -4.42
C PRO A 459 -2.76 29.38 -3.06
N ARG A 460 -1.97 29.53 -2.00
CA ARG A 460 -2.46 29.51 -0.62
C ARG A 460 -2.61 30.91 -0.04
N GLU A 461 -3.60 31.07 0.83
CA GLU A 461 -3.87 32.31 1.54
C GLU A 461 -2.91 32.59 2.68
N GLY A 462 -2.69 33.86 2.98
CA GLY A 462 -1.96 34.31 4.13
C GLY A 462 -0.44 34.25 4.00
N ASP A 463 0.23 34.48 5.10
CA ASP A 463 1.68 34.41 5.27
C ASP A 463 2.07 32.94 5.53
N LEU A 464 2.94 32.39 4.71
CA LEU A 464 3.40 31.02 4.85
C LEU A 464 4.76 30.95 5.52
N THR A 465 4.86 30.11 6.54
CA THR A 465 6.11 29.80 7.24
C THR A 465 6.28 28.29 7.32
N CYS A 466 7.46 27.80 7.00
CA CYS A 466 7.84 26.41 7.08
C CYS A 466 9.11 26.24 7.89
N ASN A 467 9.08 25.35 8.86
CA ASN A 467 10.24 24.95 9.64
C ASN A 467 10.56 23.48 9.33
N SER A 468 11.77 23.21 8.90
CA SER A 468 12.19 21.86 8.55
C SER A 468 13.58 21.58 9.10
N THR A 469 13.81 20.34 9.52
CA THR A 469 15.14 19.88 9.94
C THR A 469 15.82 19.22 8.75
N VAL A 470 17.01 19.70 8.38
CA VAL A 470 17.80 19.11 7.29
C VAL A 470 18.50 17.85 7.81
N THR A 471 18.26 16.73 7.17
CA THR A 471 18.77 15.43 7.59
C THR A 471 19.67 14.76 6.57
N SER A 472 19.64 15.18 5.32
CA SER A 472 20.44 14.57 4.25
C SER A 472 20.81 15.57 3.16
N LEU A 473 21.85 15.21 2.39
CA LEU A 473 22.29 15.88 1.17
C LEU A 473 22.23 14.93 -0.01
N ILE A 474 21.71 15.41 -1.12
CA ILE A 474 21.74 14.69 -2.38
C ILE A 474 22.90 15.27 -3.20
N ALA A 475 23.90 14.49 -3.48
CA ALA A 475 25.09 14.98 -4.17
C ALA A 475 25.70 13.96 -5.11
N GLU A 476 26.42 14.46 -6.11
CA GLU A 476 27.33 13.70 -6.94
C GLU A 476 28.77 14.08 -6.58
N ILE A 477 29.63 13.11 -6.39
CA ILE A 477 31.01 13.34 -6.00
C ILE A 477 31.91 13.05 -7.18
N ASP A 478 32.55 14.11 -7.70
CA ASP A 478 33.50 14.02 -8.79
C ASP A 478 34.89 14.42 -8.33
N TRP A 479 35.88 13.61 -8.68
CA TRP A 479 37.28 13.93 -8.50
C TRP A 479 38.06 13.78 -9.82
N THR A 480 38.89 14.76 -10.08
CA THR A 480 39.76 14.78 -11.25
C THR A 480 41.19 14.47 -10.85
N ASN A 481 42.05 14.17 -11.84
CA ASN A 481 43.48 13.92 -11.60
C ASN A 481 44.24 15.12 -11.01
N ASN A 482 43.59 16.29 -10.87
CA ASN A 482 44.18 17.55 -10.37
C ASN A 482 44.08 17.72 -8.86
N ASN A 483 43.86 16.68 -8.10
CA ASN A 483 43.75 16.71 -6.66
C ASN A 483 42.63 17.62 -6.09
N GLU A 484 41.63 17.91 -6.87
CA GLU A 484 40.43 18.59 -6.43
C GLU A 484 39.20 17.67 -6.48
N THR A 485 38.36 17.75 -5.48
CA THR A 485 37.10 17.01 -5.41
C THR A 485 35.94 17.97 -5.30
N ASN A 486 34.92 17.77 -6.12
CA ASN A 486 33.69 18.56 -6.07
C ASN A 486 32.53 17.70 -5.61
N ILE A 487 31.88 18.13 -4.55
CA ILE A 487 30.59 17.61 -4.10
C ILE A 487 29.52 18.49 -4.76
N THR A 488 28.98 18.01 -5.88
CA THR A 488 27.98 18.73 -6.68
C THR A 488 26.58 18.34 -6.19
N MET A 489 25.80 19.33 -5.76
CA MET A 489 24.43 19.08 -5.34
C MET A 489 23.58 18.60 -6.51
N SER A 490 22.69 17.68 -6.24
CA SER A 490 21.88 17.01 -7.27
C SER A 490 20.37 17.24 -7.05
N ALA A 491 19.62 17.19 -8.13
CA ALA A 491 18.17 17.29 -8.14
C ALA A 491 17.44 15.94 -8.17
N GLU A 492 18.13 14.85 -7.92
CA GLU A 492 17.59 13.50 -7.93
C GLU A 492 16.73 13.21 -6.68
N VAL A 493 15.47 13.57 -6.70
CA VAL A 493 14.54 13.44 -5.57
C VAL A 493 14.39 11.99 -5.10
N ALA A 494 14.44 11.04 -6.01
CA ALA A 494 14.30 9.63 -5.70
C ALA A 494 15.38 9.08 -4.74
N GLU A 495 16.54 9.72 -4.68
CA GLU A 495 17.63 9.33 -3.78
C GLU A 495 17.26 9.50 -2.30
N LEU A 496 16.35 10.40 -1.96
CA LEU A 496 15.84 10.58 -0.58
C LEU A 496 15.16 9.30 -0.08
N TYR A 497 14.37 8.68 -0.92
CA TYR A 497 13.67 7.44 -0.57
C TYR A 497 14.61 6.24 -0.50
N ARG A 498 15.70 6.27 -1.27
CA ARG A 498 16.75 5.26 -1.19
C ARG A 498 17.52 5.33 0.12
N LEU A 499 17.73 6.51 0.67
CA LEU A 499 18.30 6.64 2.00
C LEU A 499 17.36 6.10 3.09
N GLU A 500 16.09 6.48 3.03
CA GLU A 500 15.12 6.11 4.05
C GLU A 500 14.81 4.60 4.10
N LEU A 501 14.69 3.97 2.96
CA LEU A 501 14.30 2.56 2.83
C LEU A 501 15.36 1.66 2.18
N GLY A 502 16.54 2.18 1.89
CA GLY A 502 17.58 1.42 1.18
C GLY A 502 18.23 0.30 1.98
N ASP A 503 18.05 0.27 3.28
CA ASP A 503 18.52 -0.79 4.16
C ASP A 503 17.51 -1.94 4.32
N TYR A 504 16.32 -1.82 3.75
CA TYR A 504 15.31 -2.87 3.75
C TYR A 504 15.37 -3.72 2.49
N LYS A 505 14.98 -4.97 2.64
CA LYS A 505 14.86 -5.94 1.56
C LYS A 505 13.60 -6.76 1.76
N LEU A 506 12.79 -6.88 0.74
CA LEU A 506 11.62 -7.74 0.76
C LEU A 506 12.00 -9.16 0.39
N VAL A 507 11.62 -10.09 1.22
CA VAL A 507 11.83 -11.52 0.99
C VAL A 507 10.52 -12.29 1.10
N GLU A 508 10.41 -13.31 0.30
CA GLU A 508 9.34 -14.29 0.36
C GLU A 508 9.76 -15.46 1.22
N ILE A 509 8.98 -15.77 2.24
CA ILE A 509 9.24 -16.92 3.10
C ILE A 509 8.87 -18.18 2.34
N THR A 510 9.81 -19.11 2.24
CA THR A 510 9.60 -20.41 1.63
C THR A 510 9.59 -21.48 2.72
N PRO A 511 8.40 -21.82 3.25
CA PRO A 511 8.31 -22.72 4.40
C PRO A 511 8.54 -24.19 4.05
N ILE A 512 8.53 -24.55 2.78
CA ILE A 512 8.74 -25.92 2.31
C ILE A 512 10.22 -26.13 2.03
N GLY A 513 10.84 -27.05 2.76
CA GLY A 513 12.24 -27.46 2.57
C GLY A 513 12.35 -28.92 2.22
N LEU A 514 13.24 -29.26 1.30
CA LEU A 514 13.56 -30.62 0.89
C LEU A 514 14.97 -30.96 1.35
N ALA A 515 15.12 -32.05 2.08
CA ALA A 515 16.41 -32.51 2.54
C ALA A 515 16.48 -34.04 2.56
N PRO A 516 17.65 -34.64 2.30
CA PRO A 516 17.80 -36.09 2.39
C PRO A 516 17.85 -36.55 3.83
N THR A 517 17.17 -37.63 4.15
CA THR A 517 17.27 -38.36 5.40
C THR A 517 17.36 -39.87 5.15
N SER A 518 17.85 -40.62 6.12
CA SER A 518 17.92 -42.05 6.06
C SER A 518 16.60 -42.78 6.33
N VAL A 519 15.56 -42.04 6.67
CA VAL A 519 14.28 -42.60 7.11
C VAL A 519 13.32 -42.71 5.88
N ARG A 520 12.92 -43.93 5.61
CA ARG A 520 11.92 -44.22 4.57
C ARG A 520 10.52 -44.19 5.18
N ARG A 521 9.64 -43.39 4.63
CA ARG A 521 8.23 -43.16 4.97
C ARG A 521 7.80 -43.65 6.35
N TYR A 522 7.92 -42.76 7.31
CA TYR A 522 7.59 -43.00 8.68
C TYR A 522 6.52 -42.00 9.14
N THR A 523 5.40 -42.49 9.62
CA THR A 523 4.36 -41.64 10.19
C THR A 523 4.72 -41.36 11.64
N THR A 524 5.44 -40.30 11.91
CA THR A 524 5.59 -39.80 13.27
C THR A 524 4.37 -38.95 13.66
N THR A 525 3.42 -39.60 14.30
CA THR A 525 2.48 -38.91 15.19
C THR A 525 3.20 -38.61 16.51
N GLY A 526 4.24 -37.83 16.44
CA GLY A 526 4.98 -37.33 17.61
C GLY A 526 4.48 -35.97 18.01
N ALA A 527 3.32 -35.89 18.62
CA ALA A 527 2.99 -34.73 19.42
C ALA A 527 3.91 -34.73 20.66
N SER A 528 5.14 -34.28 20.48
CA SER A 528 5.93 -33.86 21.58
C SER A 528 5.24 -32.67 22.24
N ARG A 529 4.61 -32.94 23.36
CA ARG A 529 4.12 -31.94 24.29
C ARG A 529 5.27 -31.18 24.89
N ASN A 530 5.94 -30.35 24.10
CA ASN A 530 6.90 -29.41 24.66
C ASN A 530 6.12 -28.28 25.33
N LYS A 531 6.46 -28.14 26.60
CA LYS A 531 6.02 -27.13 27.55
C LYS A 531 5.92 -25.77 26.85
N ARG A 532 4.83 -25.07 27.08
CA ARG A 532 4.56 -23.70 26.74
C ARG A 532 5.77 -22.80 27.03
N GLY A 533 6.67 -22.66 26.09
CA GLY A 533 7.59 -21.54 26.04
C GLY A 533 6.79 -20.32 25.62
N VAL A 534 6.93 -19.27 26.37
CA VAL A 534 6.26 -18.00 26.24
C VAL A 534 6.34 -17.51 24.78
N PHE A 535 5.20 -17.39 24.11
CA PHE A 535 5.06 -16.79 22.80
C PHE A 535 5.23 -15.26 22.89
N VAL A 536 6.47 -14.79 23.02
CA VAL A 536 6.79 -13.35 23.06
C VAL A 536 7.16 -12.79 21.68
N LEU A 537 7.41 -13.65 20.71
CA LEU A 537 7.99 -13.31 19.42
C LEU A 537 6.96 -13.38 18.30
N GLY A 538 6.00 -12.56 18.17
CA GLY A 538 5.05 -12.38 17.07
C GLY A 538 5.07 -13.46 15.93
N PHE A 539 4.41 -13.21 14.81
CA PHE A 539 4.33 -14.18 13.69
C PHE A 539 5.66 -14.40 12.94
N LEU A 540 6.67 -13.54 13.14
CA LEU A 540 8.03 -13.71 12.61
C LEU A 540 8.96 -14.49 13.55
N GLY A 541 8.45 -14.92 14.72
CA GLY A 541 9.24 -15.66 15.71
C GLY A 541 9.86 -16.95 15.19
N PHE A 542 9.27 -17.60 14.19
CA PHE A 542 9.83 -18.77 13.55
C PHE A 542 11.14 -18.49 12.79
N LEU A 543 11.39 -17.26 12.35
CA LEU A 543 12.64 -16.84 11.71
C LEU A 543 13.78 -16.67 12.71
N ALA A 544 13.52 -16.69 14.02
CA ALA A 544 14.55 -16.63 15.04
C ALA A 544 15.58 -17.76 14.91
N THR A 545 15.17 -18.90 14.38
CA THR A 545 16.04 -20.06 14.15
C THR A 545 16.73 -20.07 12.79
N ALA A 546 16.54 -19.03 11.97
CA ALA A 546 17.13 -18.96 10.61
C ALA A 546 18.66 -19.00 10.61
N GLY A 547 19.31 -18.43 11.64
CA GLY A 547 20.75 -18.51 11.85
C GLY A 547 21.23 -19.80 12.54
N SER A 548 20.33 -20.67 12.97
CA SER A 548 20.66 -21.94 13.63
C SER A 548 20.94 -23.03 12.59
N ALA A 549 21.70 -24.05 13.00
CA ALA A 549 21.94 -25.20 12.14
C ALA A 549 20.63 -25.93 11.79
N MET A 550 20.58 -26.59 10.65
CA MET A 550 19.42 -27.30 10.14
C MET A 550 18.83 -28.30 11.15
N GLY A 551 19.66 -29.04 11.86
CA GLY A 551 19.24 -30.00 12.89
C GLY A 551 18.50 -29.34 14.05
N ALA A 552 19.01 -28.23 14.56
CA ALA A 552 18.41 -27.48 15.66
C ALA A 552 17.12 -26.79 15.22
N ALA A 553 17.08 -26.19 14.02
CA ALA A 553 15.92 -25.57 13.44
C ALA A 553 14.79 -26.59 13.17
N SER A 554 15.13 -27.81 12.76
CA SER A 554 14.15 -28.87 12.48
C SER A 554 13.38 -29.34 13.71
N LEU A 555 13.96 -29.21 14.91
CA LEU A 555 13.29 -29.58 16.16
C LEU A 555 12.13 -28.64 16.53
N THR A 556 12.10 -27.43 16.00
CA THR A 556 11.11 -26.40 16.30
C THR A 556 10.10 -26.16 15.15
N LEU A 557 10.10 -27.00 14.11
CA LEU A 557 9.21 -26.85 12.95
C LEU A 557 7.72 -26.81 13.33
N SER A 558 7.30 -27.53 14.35
CA SER A 558 5.92 -27.52 14.82
C SER A 558 5.48 -26.17 15.37
N ALA A 559 6.34 -25.53 16.16
CA ALA A 559 6.09 -24.18 16.66
C ALA A 559 6.16 -23.15 15.51
N GLN A 560 7.10 -23.30 14.59
CA GLN A 560 7.30 -22.43 13.45
C GLN A 560 6.12 -22.45 12.47
N SER A 561 5.61 -23.62 12.12
CA SER A 561 4.46 -23.74 11.20
C SER A 561 3.18 -23.20 11.83
N ARG A 562 2.95 -23.41 13.12
CA ARG A 562 1.82 -22.83 13.85
C ARG A 562 1.92 -21.31 13.94
N THR A 563 3.11 -20.79 14.20
CA THR A 563 3.34 -19.33 14.25
C THR A 563 3.11 -18.68 12.90
N LEU A 564 3.55 -19.30 11.81
CA LEU A 564 3.31 -18.82 10.45
C LEU A 564 1.81 -18.78 10.14
N LEU A 565 1.08 -19.86 10.42
CA LEU A 565 -0.35 -19.94 10.17
C LEU A 565 -1.14 -18.96 11.04
N ALA A 566 -0.84 -18.88 12.33
CA ALA A 566 -1.48 -17.93 13.24
C ALA A 566 -1.20 -16.48 12.82
N GLY A 567 0.01 -16.17 12.39
CA GLY A 567 0.38 -14.86 11.89
C GLY A 567 -0.37 -14.47 10.62
N ILE A 568 -0.51 -15.37 9.66
CA ILE A 568 -1.29 -15.15 8.44
C ILE A 568 -2.76 -14.88 8.78
N VAL A 569 -3.37 -15.67 9.64
CA VAL A 569 -4.77 -15.51 10.06
C VAL A 569 -4.97 -14.20 10.81
N GLN A 570 -4.09 -13.87 11.76
CA GLN A 570 -4.18 -12.65 12.54
C GLN A 570 -4.03 -11.38 11.71
N GLN A 571 -3.07 -11.34 10.79
CA GLN A 571 -2.91 -10.19 9.89
C GLN A 571 -4.10 -10.03 8.96
N GLN A 572 -4.67 -11.11 8.46
CA GLN A 572 -5.87 -11.03 7.62
C GLN A 572 -7.08 -10.56 8.40
N GLN A 573 -7.25 -10.93 9.66
CA GLN A 573 -8.32 -10.41 10.51
C GLN A 573 -8.16 -8.93 10.77
N GLN A 574 -6.96 -8.45 11.09
CA GLN A 574 -6.69 -7.02 11.26
C GLN A 574 -6.98 -6.22 10.00
N LEU A 575 -6.57 -6.71 8.82
CA LEU A 575 -6.87 -6.10 7.53
C LEU A 575 -8.37 -6.11 7.23
N LEU A 576 -9.09 -7.17 7.57
CA LEU A 576 -10.54 -7.27 7.43
C LEU A 576 -11.29 -6.26 8.29
N ASP A 577 -10.90 -6.08 9.55
CA ASP A 577 -11.53 -5.13 10.45
C ASP A 577 -11.33 -3.68 10.00
N VAL A 578 -10.15 -3.36 9.50
CA VAL A 578 -9.85 -2.05 8.92
C VAL A 578 -10.64 -1.83 7.64
N VAL A 579 -10.70 -2.81 6.76
CA VAL A 579 -11.43 -2.75 5.48
C VAL A 579 -12.93 -2.63 5.72
N LYS A 580 -13.48 -3.31 6.71
CA LYS A 580 -14.91 -3.18 7.08
C LYS A 580 -15.27 -1.78 7.56
N ARG A 581 -14.36 -1.10 8.26
CA ARG A 581 -14.56 0.27 8.73
C ARG A 581 -14.48 1.32 7.63
N GLN A 582 -13.78 1.03 6.52
CA GLN A 582 -13.48 1.96 5.43
C GLN A 582 -13.94 1.46 4.05
N GLN A 583 -14.86 0.52 4.00
CA GLN A 583 -15.25 -0.22 2.80
C GLN A 583 -15.73 0.64 1.62
N GLU A 584 -16.32 1.81 1.88
CA GLU A 584 -16.82 2.71 0.83
C GLU A 584 -15.71 3.56 0.19
N LEU A 585 -14.70 3.99 0.95
CA LEU A 585 -13.61 4.84 0.47
C LEU A 585 -12.51 4.04 -0.24
N LEU A 586 -12.24 2.80 0.21
CA LEU A 586 -11.20 1.94 -0.37
C LEU A 586 -11.57 1.34 -1.74
N ARG A 587 -12.85 1.28 -2.08
CA ARG A 587 -13.31 0.73 -3.38
C ARG A 587 -12.95 1.60 -4.58
N LEU A 588 -12.72 2.89 -4.39
CA LEU A 588 -12.53 3.86 -5.46
C LEU A 588 -11.07 4.28 -5.67
N THR A 589 -10.14 3.81 -4.85
CA THR A 589 -8.74 4.22 -4.89
C THR A 589 -7.84 3.13 -5.47
N VAL A 590 -6.75 3.55 -6.13
CA VAL A 590 -5.68 2.66 -6.63
C VAL A 590 -5.09 1.83 -5.48
N TRP A 591 -5.00 2.38 -4.28
CA TRP A 591 -4.51 1.71 -3.08
C TRP A 591 -5.45 0.63 -2.56
N GLY A 592 -6.75 0.82 -2.67
CA GLY A 592 -7.73 -0.22 -2.36
C GLY A 592 -7.53 -1.46 -3.24
N THR A 593 -7.26 -1.26 -4.52
CA THR A 593 -6.93 -2.33 -5.46
C THR A 593 -5.61 -3.01 -5.11
N LYS A 594 -4.57 -2.25 -4.78
CA LYS A 594 -3.27 -2.81 -4.34
C LYS A 594 -3.39 -3.61 -3.05
N ASN A 595 -4.11 -3.12 -2.05
CA ASN A 595 -4.34 -3.83 -0.80
C ASN A 595 -5.11 -5.14 -1.02
N LEU A 596 -6.13 -5.12 -1.88
CA LEU A 596 -6.86 -6.31 -2.25
C LEU A 596 -5.96 -7.32 -2.98
N GLN A 597 -5.16 -6.86 -3.92
CA GLN A 597 -4.19 -7.69 -4.65
C GLN A 597 -3.17 -8.32 -3.69
N THR A 598 -2.65 -7.58 -2.74
CA THR A 598 -1.71 -8.07 -1.74
C THR A 598 -2.33 -9.17 -0.88
N ARG A 599 -3.57 -8.99 -0.43
CA ARG A 599 -4.30 -9.99 0.35
C ARG A 599 -4.57 -11.26 -0.46
N VAL A 600 -5.02 -11.11 -1.69
CA VAL A 600 -5.27 -12.24 -2.58
C VAL A 600 -3.98 -12.99 -2.87
N THR A 601 -2.88 -12.30 -3.10
CA THR A 601 -1.56 -12.90 -3.33
C THR A 601 -1.11 -13.72 -2.12
N ALA A 602 -1.31 -13.22 -0.89
CA ALA A 602 -0.96 -13.96 0.32
C ALA A 602 -1.78 -15.24 0.50
N ILE A 603 -3.09 -15.17 0.25
CA ILE A 603 -3.99 -16.33 0.29
C ILE A 603 -3.63 -17.33 -0.80
N GLU A 604 -3.38 -16.85 -2.00
CA GLU A 604 -3.01 -17.67 -3.15
C GLU A 604 -1.70 -18.42 -2.88
N LYS A 605 -0.70 -17.75 -2.31
CA LYS A 605 0.56 -18.38 -1.92
C LYS A 605 0.35 -19.49 -0.90
N TYR A 606 -0.43 -19.23 0.15
CA TYR A 606 -0.72 -20.23 1.17
C TYR A 606 -1.45 -21.44 0.58
N LEU A 607 -2.47 -21.20 -0.24
CA LEU A 607 -3.22 -22.27 -0.90
C LEU A 607 -2.35 -23.06 -1.88
N LYS A 608 -1.45 -22.39 -2.59
CA LYS A 608 -0.48 -23.02 -3.49
C LYS A 608 0.47 -23.95 -2.72
N ASP A 609 1.00 -23.49 -1.60
CA ASP A 609 1.87 -24.31 -0.75
C ASP A 609 1.13 -25.52 -0.19
N GLN A 610 -0.11 -25.35 0.28
CA GLN A 610 -0.93 -26.47 0.77
C GLN A 610 -1.32 -27.44 -0.35
N ALA A 611 -1.62 -26.94 -1.53
CA ALA A 611 -1.91 -27.79 -2.70
C ALA A 611 -0.67 -28.59 -3.12
N GLN A 612 0.52 -28.00 -3.08
CA GLN A 612 1.76 -28.66 -3.39
C GLN A 612 2.08 -29.76 -2.36
N LEU A 613 1.92 -29.49 -1.07
CA LEU A 613 2.07 -30.49 -0.02
C LEU A 613 1.05 -31.63 -0.17
N ASN A 614 -0.17 -31.29 -0.54
CA ASN A 614 -1.21 -32.32 -0.77
C ASN A 614 -0.90 -33.18 -1.99
N SER A 615 -0.34 -32.60 -3.06
CA SER A 615 0.07 -33.35 -4.26
C SER A 615 1.20 -34.37 -3.97
N TRP A 616 1.98 -34.11 -2.92
CA TRP A 616 3.04 -35.03 -2.43
C TRP A 616 2.57 -35.99 -1.35
N GLY A 617 1.30 -35.91 -0.94
CA GLY A 617 0.76 -36.71 0.16
C GLY A 617 1.27 -36.31 1.55
N CYS A 618 1.78 -35.08 1.68
CA CYS A 618 2.34 -34.52 2.89
C CYS A 618 1.44 -33.45 3.57
N ALA A 619 0.17 -33.41 3.21
CA ALA A 619 -0.76 -32.43 3.75
C ALA A 619 -0.84 -32.51 5.29
N PHE A 620 -0.82 -31.35 5.94
CA PHE A 620 -0.90 -31.19 7.40
C PHE A 620 0.22 -31.87 8.22
N ARG A 621 1.29 -32.27 7.57
CA ARG A 621 2.48 -32.82 8.24
C ARG A 621 3.60 -31.81 8.25
N GLN A 622 4.33 -31.77 9.36
CA GLN A 622 5.49 -30.88 9.49
C GLN A 622 6.77 -31.51 8.94
N VAL A 623 6.94 -32.78 9.19
CA VAL A 623 8.00 -33.59 8.61
C VAL A 623 7.34 -34.76 7.90
N CYS A 624 7.55 -34.85 6.60
CA CYS A 624 6.99 -35.91 5.78
C CYS A 624 8.13 -36.70 5.13
N HIS A 625 8.36 -37.88 5.62
CA HIS A 625 9.32 -38.80 5.00
C HIS A 625 8.68 -39.46 3.78
N THR A 626 9.37 -39.45 2.66
CA THR A 626 8.87 -40.03 1.41
C THR A 626 9.63 -41.31 1.03
N THR A 627 9.14 -42.00 0.05
CA THR A 627 9.79 -43.20 -0.52
C THR A 627 10.68 -42.90 -1.72
N VAL A 628 10.76 -41.63 -2.12
CA VAL A 628 11.56 -41.16 -3.24
C VAL A 628 13.03 -41.12 -2.83
N PRO A 629 13.94 -41.81 -3.54
CA PRO A 629 15.37 -41.72 -3.24
C PRO A 629 15.93 -40.33 -3.58
N TRP A 630 16.88 -39.84 -2.82
CA TRP A 630 17.58 -38.61 -3.10
C TRP A 630 18.46 -38.75 -4.36
N PRO A 631 18.27 -37.87 -5.38
CA PRO A 631 18.88 -38.10 -6.70
C PRO A 631 20.39 -37.88 -6.74
N ASN A 632 20.96 -37.15 -5.80
CA ASN A 632 22.39 -36.88 -5.74
C ASN A 632 22.98 -37.31 -4.37
N GLU A 633 23.58 -38.48 -4.29
CA GLU A 633 24.15 -39.01 -3.05
C GLU A 633 25.33 -38.20 -2.50
N THR A 634 25.96 -37.39 -3.33
CA THR A 634 27.08 -36.52 -2.90
C THR A 634 26.63 -35.23 -2.23
N LEU A 635 25.40 -34.79 -2.48
CA LEU A 635 24.83 -33.57 -1.94
C LEU A 635 24.06 -33.91 -0.65
N VAL A 636 24.74 -33.86 0.49
CA VAL A 636 24.15 -34.11 1.79
C VAL A 636 24.37 -32.88 2.69
N PRO A 637 23.34 -32.44 3.44
CA PRO A 637 23.49 -31.29 4.32
C PRO A 637 24.33 -31.61 5.56
N ASN A 638 25.06 -30.62 6.01
CA ASN A 638 25.69 -30.70 7.33
C ASN A 638 24.69 -30.21 8.38
N TRP A 639 23.96 -31.13 8.99
CA TRP A 639 22.90 -30.81 9.97
C TRP A 639 23.38 -30.06 11.21
N SER A 640 24.66 -30.10 11.52
CA SER A 640 25.22 -29.43 12.68
C SER A 640 25.78 -28.04 12.43
N ASN A 641 26.16 -27.70 11.20
CA ASN A 641 26.82 -26.43 10.88
C ASN A 641 26.16 -25.62 9.77
N MET A 642 25.34 -26.24 8.91
CA MET A 642 24.70 -25.57 7.80
C MET A 642 23.33 -25.04 8.19
N THR A 643 22.99 -23.83 7.75
CA THR A 643 21.65 -23.24 7.88
C THR A 643 20.73 -23.70 6.76
N TRP A 644 19.40 -23.63 6.98
CA TRP A 644 18.42 -23.93 5.93
C TRP A 644 18.54 -23.02 4.72
N GLN A 645 18.88 -21.76 4.93
CA GLN A 645 19.09 -20.81 3.85
C GLN A 645 20.25 -21.19 2.93
N GLU A 646 21.36 -21.64 3.47
CA GLU A 646 22.52 -22.11 2.70
C GLU A 646 22.21 -23.42 1.97
N TRP A 647 21.49 -24.33 2.63
CA TRP A 647 21.09 -25.60 2.03
C TRP A 647 20.15 -25.38 0.86
N GLU A 648 19.13 -24.54 0.99
CA GLU A 648 18.19 -24.22 -0.07
C GLU A 648 18.87 -23.61 -1.31
N ARG A 649 19.88 -22.79 -1.13
CA ARG A 649 20.69 -22.27 -2.25
C ARG A 649 21.42 -23.38 -3.02
N GLN A 650 21.92 -24.39 -2.32
CA GLN A 650 22.63 -25.52 -2.93
C GLN A 650 21.70 -26.49 -3.65
N VAL A 651 20.46 -26.60 -3.23
CA VAL A 651 19.49 -27.59 -3.74
C VAL A 651 18.57 -27.01 -4.81
N ASP A 652 18.56 -25.72 -5.01
CA ASP A 652 17.61 -25.03 -5.90
C ASP A 652 17.54 -25.65 -7.32
N PHE A 653 18.66 -26.08 -7.87
CA PHE A 653 18.72 -26.75 -9.18
C PHE A 653 18.09 -28.14 -9.23
N LEU A 654 17.93 -28.81 -8.09
CA LEU A 654 17.32 -30.14 -7.97
C LEU A 654 15.82 -30.09 -7.68
N GLU A 655 15.31 -28.96 -7.27
CA GLU A 655 13.96 -28.80 -6.76
C GLU A 655 12.90 -29.25 -7.79
N ALA A 656 13.05 -28.86 -9.04
CA ALA A 656 12.10 -29.23 -10.10
C ALA A 656 12.06 -30.75 -10.32
N ASN A 657 13.20 -31.40 -10.34
CA ASN A 657 13.28 -32.86 -10.55
C ASN A 657 12.69 -33.62 -9.34
N ILE A 658 12.97 -33.17 -8.14
CA ILE A 658 12.44 -33.78 -6.91
C ILE A 658 10.93 -33.58 -6.82
N THR A 659 10.43 -32.41 -7.17
CA THR A 659 9.00 -32.11 -7.21
C THR A 659 8.28 -33.04 -8.17
N GLN A 660 8.80 -33.24 -9.36
CA GLN A 660 8.24 -34.15 -10.34
C GLN A 660 8.22 -35.60 -9.82
N LEU A 661 9.32 -36.05 -9.22
CA LEU A 661 9.41 -37.41 -8.68
C LEU A 661 8.43 -37.63 -7.51
N LEU A 662 8.23 -36.63 -6.67
CA LEU A 662 7.28 -36.67 -5.57
C LEU A 662 5.82 -36.72 -6.07
N GLU A 663 5.48 -35.97 -7.08
CA GLU A 663 4.15 -35.98 -7.71
C GLU A 663 3.88 -37.35 -8.38
N GLU A 664 4.83 -37.90 -9.13
CA GLU A 664 4.71 -39.21 -9.76
C GLU A 664 4.54 -40.33 -8.72
N ALA A 665 5.31 -40.30 -7.63
CA ALA A 665 5.20 -41.26 -6.54
C ALA A 665 3.83 -41.19 -5.86
N GLN A 666 3.28 -39.99 -5.67
CA GLN A 666 1.94 -39.82 -5.08
C GLN A 666 0.83 -40.29 -6.00
N ILE A 667 0.93 -39.99 -7.29
CA ILE A 667 -0.04 -40.47 -8.30
C ILE A 667 -0.04 -42.02 -8.35
N GLN A 668 1.15 -42.64 -8.31
CA GLN A 668 1.27 -44.09 -8.29
C GLN A 668 0.64 -44.70 -7.03
N GLN A 669 0.86 -44.07 -5.88
CA GLN A 669 0.27 -44.45 -4.61
C GLN A 669 -1.27 -44.32 -4.62
N GLU A 670 -1.80 -43.25 -5.17
CA GLU A 670 -3.26 -43.07 -5.32
C GLU A 670 -3.87 -44.10 -6.25
N LYS A 671 -3.20 -44.44 -7.37
CA LYS A 671 -3.64 -45.54 -8.26
C LYS A 671 -3.65 -46.87 -7.51
N ASN A 672 -2.63 -47.17 -6.73
CA ASN A 672 -2.57 -48.41 -5.94
C ASN A 672 -3.66 -48.43 -4.86
N MET A 673 -3.95 -47.32 -4.21
CA MET A 673 -5.04 -47.18 -3.25
C MET A 673 -6.41 -47.36 -3.90
N TYR A 674 -6.60 -46.79 -5.09
CA TYR A 674 -7.83 -46.92 -5.87
C TYR A 674 -8.07 -48.36 -6.30
N GLU A 675 -7.03 -49.07 -6.72
CA GLU A 675 -7.12 -50.53 -7.08
C GLU A 675 -7.43 -51.37 -5.84
N LEU A 676 -6.84 -51.05 -4.66
CA LEU A 676 -7.17 -51.70 -3.39
C LEU A 676 -8.60 -51.41 -2.93
N GLN A 677 -9.11 -50.23 -3.17
CA GLN A 677 -10.51 -49.89 -2.89
C GLN A 677 -11.48 -50.60 -3.80
N LYS A 678 -11.14 -50.82 -5.08
CA LYS A 678 -11.94 -51.67 -6.01
C LYS A 678 -12.03 -53.11 -5.51
N LEU A 679 -11.00 -53.63 -4.89
CA LEU A 679 -11.01 -54.99 -4.29
C LEU A 679 -11.85 -55.05 -3.01
N ASN A 680 -11.97 -53.91 -2.28
CA ASN A 680 -12.77 -53.81 -1.06
C ASN A 680 -14.23 -53.35 -1.26
N SER A 681 -14.64 -53.06 -2.47
CA SER A 681 -16.00 -52.59 -2.75
C SER A 681 -17.03 -53.71 -2.78
N TRP A 682 -17.22 -54.35 -1.64
CA TRP A 682 -18.47 -54.97 -1.28
C TRP A 682 -19.37 -53.95 -0.60
N ASP A 683 -19.75 -52.92 -1.35
CA ASP A 683 -20.65 -51.88 -0.88
C ASP A 683 -22.11 -52.29 -1.19
N ILE A 684 -22.63 -53.21 -0.41
CA ILE A 684 -24.08 -53.58 -0.44
C ILE A 684 -24.90 -52.50 0.33
N PHE A 685 -24.26 -51.68 1.15
CA PHE A 685 -24.95 -50.71 2.04
C PHE A 685 -24.83 -49.25 1.64
N GLY A 686 -24.09 -48.89 0.59
CA GLY A 686 -23.82 -47.47 0.19
C GLY A 686 -25.02 -46.72 -0.39
N ASN A 687 -26.03 -47.43 -0.88
CA ASN A 687 -27.18 -46.83 -1.60
C ASN A 687 -28.42 -46.59 -0.72
N TRP A 688 -28.41 -46.98 0.56
CA TRP A 688 -29.60 -46.85 1.43
C TRP A 688 -29.69 -45.58 2.24
N PHE A 689 -28.61 -44.76 2.32
CA PHE A 689 -28.62 -43.47 2.99
C PHE A 689 -28.17 -42.34 2.06
N ASP A 690 -28.78 -42.23 0.88
CA ASP A 690 -28.63 -41.00 0.10
C ASP A 690 -29.55 -39.90 0.66
N LEU A 691 -29.01 -39.16 1.59
CA LEU A 691 -29.70 -38.05 2.26
C LEU A 691 -30.16 -36.96 1.26
N THR A 692 -29.55 -36.92 0.07
CA THR A 692 -29.88 -35.95 -0.98
C THR A 692 -31.19 -36.25 -1.67
N SER A 693 -31.55 -37.52 -1.79
CA SER A 693 -32.87 -37.96 -2.37
C SER A 693 -34.01 -37.64 -1.37
N TRP A 694 -33.79 -37.86 -0.08
CA TRP A 694 -34.77 -37.51 0.97
C TRP A 694 -35.06 -36.03 1.07
N ILE A 695 -34.07 -35.17 0.93
CA ILE A 695 -34.25 -33.71 0.93
C ILE A 695 -35.11 -33.24 -0.25
N ARG A 696 -35.00 -33.86 -1.42
CA ARG A 696 -35.87 -33.59 -2.59
C ARG A 696 -37.33 -33.96 -2.30
N TYR A 697 -37.60 -35.10 -1.68
CA TYR A 697 -38.95 -35.49 -1.33
C TYR A 697 -39.56 -34.56 -0.27
N ILE A 698 -38.79 -34.10 0.70
CA ILE A 698 -39.20 -33.10 1.66
C ILE A 698 -39.53 -31.76 0.98
N GLN A 699 -38.75 -31.31 0.03
CA GLN A 699 -39.02 -30.09 -0.74
C GLN A 699 -40.32 -30.18 -1.53
N TYR A 700 -40.60 -31.34 -2.17
CA TYR A 700 -41.88 -31.56 -2.85
C TYR A 700 -43.06 -31.61 -1.86
N GLY A 701 -42.88 -32.20 -0.70
CA GLY A 701 -43.88 -32.21 0.34
C GLY A 701 -44.24 -30.81 0.81
N VAL A 702 -43.23 -29.94 1.05
CA VAL A 702 -43.43 -28.55 1.43
C VAL A 702 -44.13 -27.74 0.35
N LEU A 703 -43.76 -27.96 -0.94
CA LEU A 703 -44.42 -27.27 -2.04
C LEU A 703 -45.87 -27.66 -2.21
N ILE A 704 -46.23 -28.95 -1.98
CA ILE A 704 -47.63 -29.41 -1.98
C ILE A 704 -48.42 -28.76 -0.86
N VAL A 705 -47.87 -28.71 0.34
CA VAL A 705 -48.53 -28.07 1.49
C VAL A 705 -48.76 -26.57 1.23
N LEU A 706 -47.76 -25.87 0.69
CA LEU A 706 -47.90 -24.48 0.33
C LEU A 706 -48.91 -24.26 -0.81
N GLY A 707 -48.97 -25.15 -1.77
CA GLY A 707 -50.02 -25.16 -2.81
C GLY A 707 -51.43 -25.32 -2.26
N VAL A 708 -51.63 -26.22 -1.33
CA VAL A 708 -52.93 -26.43 -0.68
C VAL A 708 -53.33 -25.22 0.17
N VAL A 709 -52.37 -24.63 0.91
CA VAL A 709 -52.64 -23.42 1.72
C VAL A 709 -52.96 -22.24 0.79
N GLY A 710 -52.22 -22.07 -0.29
CA GLY A 710 -52.49 -21.05 -1.32
C GLY A 710 -53.88 -21.20 -1.94
N LEU A 711 -54.27 -22.43 -2.27
CA LEU A 711 -55.59 -22.71 -2.81
C LEU A 711 -56.70 -22.41 -1.79
N ARG A 712 -56.49 -22.69 -0.51
CA ARG A 712 -57.45 -22.34 0.57
C ARG A 712 -57.59 -20.82 0.70
N ILE A 713 -56.52 -20.10 0.61
CA ILE A 713 -56.56 -18.61 0.67
C ILE A 713 -57.32 -18.05 -0.53
N VAL A 714 -57.09 -18.59 -1.74
CA VAL A 714 -57.80 -18.16 -2.96
C VAL A 714 -59.31 -18.45 -2.80
N ILE A 715 -59.70 -19.65 -2.33
CA ILE A 715 -61.08 -19.99 -2.08
C ILE A 715 -61.69 -19.04 -1.05
N TYR A 716 -60.99 -18.70 0.02
CA TYR A 716 -61.45 -17.77 1.01
C TYR A 716 -61.66 -16.36 0.45
N ILE A 717 -60.75 -15.87 -0.37
CA ILE A 717 -60.87 -14.59 -1.08
C ILE A 717 -62.06 -14.58 -2.04
N VAL A 718 -62.29 -15.66 -2.80
CA VAL A 718 -63.44 -15.79 -3.71
C VAL A 718 -64.75 -15.80 -2.91
N GLN A 719 -64.77 -16.49 -1.77
CA GLN A 719 -65.94 -16.48 -0.87
C GLN A 719 -66.17 -15.11 -0.27
N MET A 720 -65.14 -14.39 0.09
CA MET A 720 -65.23 -13.03 0.62
C MET A 720 -65.73 -12.08 -0.46
N LEU A 721 -65.25 -12.18 -1.71
CA LEU A 721 -65.73 -11.40 -2.84
C LEU A 721 -67.17 -11.75 -3.20
N ALA A 722 -67.58 -13.00 -3.10
CA ALA A 722 -68.93 -13.42 -3.30
C ALA A 722 -69.88 -12.86 -2.23
N ARG A 723 -69.44 -12.75 -0.99
CA ARG A 723 -70.19 -12.12 0.13
C ARG A 723 -70.30 -10.60 -0.07
N LEU A 724 -69.27 -9.94 -0.62
CA LEU A 724 -69.29 -8.54 -0.97
C LEU A 724 -70.28 -8.22 -2.11
N ARG A 725 -70.58 -9.16 -2.99
CA ARG A 725 -71.53 -9.03 -4.06
C ARG A 725 -73.00 -9.15 -3.58
N GLN A 726 -73.23 -9.62 -2.34
CA GLN A 726 -74.58 -9.79 -1.72
C GLN A 726 -74.94 -8.64 -0.76
N GLY A 727 -74.44 -7.45 -1.01
CA GLY A 727 -74.99 -6.20 -0.47
C GLY A 727 -75.16 -6.13 1.06
N TYR A 728 -74.07 -6.10 1.81
CA TYR A 728 -74.10 -5.66 3.19
C TYR A 728 -73.50 -4.27 3.28
N ARG A 729 -74.33 -3.28 3.63
CA ARG A 729 -73.82 -1.93 3.93
C ARG A 729 -73.42 -1.87 5.41
N PRO A 730 -72.17 -1.51 5.73
CA PRO A 730 -71.84 -1.09 7.06
C PRO A 730 -71.97 0.40 7.14
N VAL A 731 -72.74 0.85 8.10
CA VAL A 731 -72.83 2.22 8.59
C VAL A 731 -71.59 2.51 9.40
N PHE A 732 -70.74 3.38 8.93
CA PHE A 732 -69.69 3.96 9.75
C PHE A 732 -69.96 5.42 10.05
N SER A 733 -70.13 5.71 11.32
CA SER A 733 -70.09 7.03 11.91
C SER A 733 -68.66 7.51 12.07
N SER A 734 -68.42 8.73 11.64
CA SER A 734 -67.12 9.39 11.75
C SER A 734 -66.88 9.93 13.18
N PRO A 735 -65.69 9.90 13.71
CA PRO A 735 -65.28 10.78 14.81
C PRO A 735 -64.50 12.02 14.23
N PRO A 736 -64.46 13.11 14.99
CA PRO A 736 -64.14 14.44 14.48
C PRO A 736 -62.66 14.75 14.44
N ALA A 737 -62.35 15.63 13.53
CA ALA A 737 -61.03 16.17 13.24
C ALA A 737 -60.48 17.03 14.40
N TYR A 738 -59.24 16.79 14.76
CA TYR A 738 -58.44 17.75 15.50
C TYR A 738 -57.54 18.49 14.55
N VAL A 739 -57.73 19.81 14.54
CA VAL A 739 -56.92 20.78 13.80
C VAL A 739 -55.71 21.17 14.64
N GLN A 740 -54.55 21.06 14.10
CA GLN A 740 -53.39 21.74 14.65
C GLN A 740 -52.79 22.67 13.59
N GLN A 741 -52.86 23.94 13.90
CA GLN A 741 -52.34 25.08 13.15
C GLN A 741 -50.83 25.16 13.29
N ILE A 742 -50.15 25.48 12.19
CA ILE A 742 -48.83 26.10 12.19
C ILE A 742 -48.84 27.26 11.21
N PRO A 743 -48.22 28.40 11.56
CA PRO A 743 -48.53 29.71 10.94
C PRO A 743 -47.73 30.01 9.68
N ILE A 744 -48.37 30.68 8.80
CA ILE A 744 -47.85 31.22 7.54
C ILE A 744 -47.30 32.63 7.80
N HIS A 745 -46.14 32.90 7.34
CA HIS A 745 -45.65 34.28 7.15
C HIS A 745 -45.85 34.74 5.72
N LYS A 746 -46.44 35.92 5.71
CA LYS A 746 -46.84 36.79 4.58
C LYS A 746 -45.70 37.32 3.74
N GLY A 747 -46.04 37.64 2.51
CA GLY A 747 -45.47 38.71 1.71
C GLY A 747 -45.71 38.46 0.22
N GLN A 748 -46.51 39.04 -0.42
CA GLN A 748 -46.87 40.33 -0.88
C GLN A 748 -47.18 40.29 -2.38
N GLU A 749 -48.44 40.61 -2.68
CA GLU A 749 -48.98 41.03 -4.00
C GLU A 749 -48.51 42.44 -4.37
N PRO A 750 -49.02 43.11 -5.43
CA PRO A 750 -49.44 42.82 -6.79
C PRO A 750 -48.82 43.84 -7.80
N PRO A 751 -49.38 44.37 -8.92
CA PRO A 751 -50.77 44.51 -9.36
C PRO A 751 -51.08 44.42 -10.90
N THR A 752 -52.38 44.20 -11.20
CA THR A 752 -53.25 44.68 -12.22
C THR A 752 -52.77 45.35 -13.48
N LYS A 753 -53.46 45.09 -14.57
CA LYS A 753 -54.44 45.93 -15.34
C LYS A 753 -54.83 45.22 -16.67
N GLU A 754 -56.16 45.06 -16.86
CA GLU A 754 -57.09 45.84 -17.63
C GLU A 754 -56.99 45.75 -19.18
N GLY A 755 -58.06 45.50 -19.71
CA GLY A 755 -58.60 46.08 -20.93
C GLY A 755 -59.39 45.05 -21.74
N GLU A 756 -60.66 45.02 -21.65
CA GLU A 756 -61.74 45.65 -22.46
C GLU A 756 -61.86 44.98 -23.82
N GLU A 757 -63.11 44.53 -23.99
CA GLU A 757 -64.23 44.97 -24.85
C GLU A 757 -64.18 44.36 -26.23
N GLU A 758 -65.17 44.01 -26.86
CA GLU A 758 -66.63 44.22 -27.04
C GLU A 758 -67.06 43.30 -28.19
N ASP A 759 -68.13 42.82 -28.20
CA ASP A 759 -69.48 43.13 -28.68
C ASP A 759 -69.92 42.33 -29.92
N GLY A 760 -71.07 41.91 -29.88
CA GLY A 760 -71.99 42.03 -31.07
C GLY A 760 -72.55 40.72 -31.62
N GLY A 761 -73.87 40.59 -31.36
CA GLY A 761 -74.85 40.22 -32.33
C GLY A 761 -75.42 38.83 -32.41
N ASP A 762 -76.44 38.62 -31.70
CA ASP A 762 -77.91 38.49 -31.93
C ASP A 762 -78.43 37.57 -33.08
N ARG A 763 -79.39 36.82 -32.67
CA ARG A 763 -80.56 36.24 -33.40
C ARG A 763 -80.57 34.70 -33.50
N GLY A 764 -81.30 34.09 -32.65
CA GLY A 764 -82.70 33.76 -32.99
C GLY A 764 -82.81 32.32 -33.48
N GLY A 765 -83.51 31.52 -32.68
CA GLY A 765 -84.17 30.38 -33.24
C GLY A 765 -84.36 29.22 -32.26
N ASN A 766 -85.46 29.30 -31.58
CA ASN A 766 -86.19 28.23 -30.98
C ASN A 766 -85.87 26.78 -31.40
N ARG A 767 -85.61 25.91 -30.49
CA ARG A 767 -86.33 24.68 -30.28
C ARG A 767 -85.72 23.80 -29.16
N SER A 768 -86.56 23.61 -28.26
CA SER A 768 -86.57 22.61 -27.18
C SER A 768 -85.78 21.29 -27.36
N TRP A 769 -85.16 20.93 -26.22
CA TRP A 769 -84.50 19.65 -25.91
C TRP A 769 -83.10 19.50 -26.41
N PRO A 770 -82.06 19.25 -25.69
CA PRO A 770 -81.95 18.23 -24.64
C PRO A 770 -81.10 18.57 -23.40
N TRP A 771 -81.63 18.90 -22.32
CA TRP A 771 -80.98 19.05 -21.06
C TRP A 771 -80.39 17.73 -20.57
N GLN A 772 -80.77 16.58 -21.10
CA GLN A 772 -80.30 15.28 -20.71
C GLN A 772 -78.96 14.97 -21.34
N ILE A 773 -78.58 15.39 -22.53
CA ILE A 773 -77.35 15.05 -23.19
C ILE A 773 -76.16 15.82 -22.63
N GLU A 774 -76.36 17.14 -22.30
CA GLU A 774 -75.33 17.97 -21.71
C GLU A 774 -74.95 17.46 -20.30
N TYR A 775 -76.02 17.07 -19.52
CA TYR A 775 -75.74 16.51 -18.18
C TYR A 775 -75.05 15.19 -18.24
N ILE A 776 -75.34 14.32 -19.22
CA ILE A 776 -74.67 13.06 -19.45
C ILE A 776 -73.25 13.31 -19.90
N HIS A 777 -72.98 14.26 -20.80
CA HIS A 777 -71.61 14.64 -21.18
C HIS A 777 -70.83 15.28 -20.04
N PHE A 778 -71.48 16.06 -19.19
CA PHE A 778 -70.84 16.60 -18.00
C PHE A 778 -70.49 15.48 -17.00
N LEU A 779 -71.40 14.56 -16.77
CA LEU A 779 -71.15 13.40 -15.92
C LEU A 779 -70.04 12.46 -16.49
N ILE A 780 -70.06 12.27 -17.79
CA ILE A 780 -68.99 11.44 -18.46
C ILE A 780 -67.64 12.16 -18.34
N ARG A 781 -67.57 13.50 -18.55
CA ARG A 781 -66.32 14.26 -18.36
C ARG A 781 -65.83 14.20 -16.89
N GLN A 782 -66.74 14.32 -15.94
CA GLN A 782 -66.36 14.17 -14.51
C GLN A 782 -65.94 12.76 -14.19
N LEU A 783 -66.61 11.75 -14.70
CA LEU A 783 -66.20 10.34 -14.56
C LEU A 783 -64.83 10.07 -15.18
N ILE A 784 -64.59 10.60 -16.38
CA ILE A 784 -63.28 10.47 -17.06
C ILE A 784 -62.19 11.15 -16.22
N ARG A 785 -62.45 12.37 -15.72
CA ARG A 785 -61.48 13.05 -14.81
C ARG A 785 -61.23 12.26 -13.53
N LEU A 786 -62.26 11.70 -12.95
CA LEU A 786 -62.13 10.88 -11.72
C LEU A 786 -61.35 9.59 -12.00
N LEU A 787 -61.62 8.93 -13.13
CA LEU A 787 -60.90 7.75 -13.58
C LEU A 787 -59.44 8.07 -13.91
N THR A 788 -59.15 9.18 -14.61
CA THR A 788 -57.78 9.59 -14.89
C THR A 788 -57.02 9.98 -13.63
N TRP A 789 -57.72 10.66 -12.68
CA TRP A 789 -57.13 10.96 -11.39
C TRP A 789 -56.85 9.72 -10.56
N LEU A 790 -57.81 8.78 -10.51
CA LEU A 790 -57.64 7.47 -9.81
C LEU A 790 -56.50 6.67 -10.45
N PHE A 791 -56.42 6.64 -11.78
CA PHE A 791 -55.40 5.93 -12.50
C PHE A 791 -54.01 6.51 -12.27
N SER A 792 -53.90 7.85 -12.32
CA SER A 792 -52.62 8.54 -12.02
C SER A 792 -52.22 8.35 -10.55
N SER A 793 -53.12 8.45 -9.60
CA SER A 793 -52.86 8.25 -8.17
C SER A 793 -52.48 6.78 -7.89
N CYS A 794 -53.14 5.83 -8.53
CA CYS A 794 -52.78 4.41 -8.40
C CYS A 794 -51.43 4.10 -8.99
N ARG A 795 -51.13 4.69 -10.16
CA ARG A 795 -49.81 4.55 -10.80
C ARG A 795 -48.70 5.15 -9.92
N ASP A 796 -48.91 6.37 -9.39
CA ASP A 796 -47.93 7.04 -8.55
C ASP A 796 -47.75 6.34 -7.20
N TRP A 797 -48.83 5.78 -6.65
CA TRP A 797 -48.74 4.93 -5.47
C TRP A 797 -47.99 3.61 -5.74
N LEU A 798 -48.25 2.96 -6.87
CA LEU A 798 -47.50 1.75 -7.28
C LEU A 798 -46.04 2.03 -7.54
N LEU A 799 -45.71 3.17 -8.18
CA LEU A 799 -44.33 3.58 -8.41
C LEU A 799 -43.61 3.87 -7.09
N ARG A 800 -44.26 4.56 -6.17
CA ARG A 800 -43.69 4.82 -4.85
C ARG A 800 -43.51 3.56 -4.01
N THR A 801 -44.48 2.67 -4.04
CA THR A 801 -44.36 1.36 -3.35
C THR A 801 -43.27 0.50 -3.98
N TYR A 802 -43.13 0.52 -5.31
CA TYR A 802 -42.07 -0.16 -6.01
C TYR A 802 -40.68 0.40 -5.64
N GLN A 803 -40.54 1.73 -5.62
CA GLN A 803 -39.33 2.40 -5.21
C GLN A 803 -38.91 2.12 -3.74
N ILE A 804 -39.89 1.97 -2.87
CA ILE A 804 -39.66 1.62 -1.45
C ILE A 804 -39.33 0.12 -1.29
N LEU A 805 -39.98 -0.75 -2.09
CA LEU A 805 -39.76 -2.19 -1.99
C LEU A 805 -38.45 -2.64 -2.66
N GLN A 806 -38.00 -1.94 -3.70
CA GLN A 806 -36.80 -2.31 -4.45
C GLN A 806 -35.53 -2.41 -3.58
N PRO A 807 -35.19 -1.41 -2.74
CA PRO A 807 -34.03 -1.53 -1.86
C PRO A 807 -34.21 -2.60 -0.78
N VAL A 808 -35.44 -2.82 -0.31
CA VAL A 808 -35.75 -3.87 0.68
C VAL A 808 -35.57 -5.25 0.06
N LEU A 809 -36.06 -5.46 -1.16
CA LEU A 809 -35.87 -6.73 -1.89
C LEU A 809 -34.41 -6.98 -2.23
N GLN A 810 -33.65 -5.95 -2.61
CA GLN A 810 -32.22 -6.08 -2.84
C GLN A 810 -31.47 -6.39 -1.54
N SER A 811 -31.81 -5.72 -0.46
CA SER A 811 -31.23 -6.02 0.86
C SER A 811 -31.58 -7.44 1.33
N LEU A 812 -32.81 -7.87 1.09
CA LEU A 812 -33.24 -9.22 1.43
C LEU A 812 -32.52 -10.29 0.58
N SER A 813 -32.33 -10.02 -0.71
CA SER A 813 -31.62 -10.93 -1.61
C SER A 813 -30.13 -11.05 -1.23
N THR A 814 -29.49 -9.93 -0.86
CA THR A 814 -28.09 -9.93 -0.41
C THR A 814 -27.91 -10.61 0.94
N THR A 815 -28.89 -10.43 1.86
CA THR A 815 -28.84 -11.14 3.15
C THR A 815 -29.11 -12.65 2.98
N LEU A 816 -30.02 -13.04 2.11
CA LEU A 816 -30.26 -14.45 1.79
C LEU A 816 -29.04 -15.09 1.13
N GLN A 817 -28.33 -14.39 0.24
CA GLN A 817 -27.07 -14.88 -0.32
C GLN A 817 -26.01 -15.07 0.77
N ARG A 818 -25.86 -14.10 1.68
CA ARG A 818 -24.93 -14.23 2.81
C ARG A 818 -25.27 -15.40 3.74
N VAL A 819 -26.55 -15.55 4.07
CA VAL A 819 -27.01 -16.69 4.87
C VAL A 819 -26.75 -18.02 4.16
N ARG A 820 -26.99 -18.09 2.86
CA ARG A 820 -26.71 -19.26 2.05
C ARG A 820 -25.20 -19.61 2.03
N GLU A 821 -24.34 -18.60 1.96
CA GLU A 821 -22.89 -18.81 2.06
C GLU A 821 -22.46 -19.28 3.44
N VAL A 822 -22.98 -18.67 4.50
CA VAL A 822 -22.71 -19.10 5.89
C VAL A 822 -23.15 -20.54 6.13
N ILE A 823 -24.35 -20.91 5.63
CA ILE A 823 -24.83 -22.29 5.70
C ILE A 823 -23.93 -23.24 4.89
N ARG A 824 -23.47 -22.83 3.70
CA ARG A 824 -22.57 -23.63 2.88
C ARG A 824 -21.24 -23.88 3.57
N ILE A 825 -20.70 -22.83 4.19
CA ILE A 825 -19.47 -22.91 4.99
C ILE A 825 -19.70 -23.80 6.21
N GLY A 826 -20.81 -23.63 6.93
CA GLY A 826 -21.17 -24.47 8.07
C GLY A 826 -21.30 -25.95 7.71
N ILE A 827 -21.92 -26.26 6.59
CA ILE A 827 -22.02 -27.65 6.07
C ILE A 827 -20.65 -28.21 5.72
N ALA A 828 -19.79 -27.40 5.11
CA ALA A 828 -18.42 -27.79 4.80
C ALA A 828 -17.61 -28.12 6.06
N TYR A 829 -17.76 -27.32 7.11
CA TYR A 829 -17.13 -27.57 8.42
C TYR A 829 -17.67 -28.84 9.10
N LEU A 830 -18.99 -29.08 9.02
CA LEU A 830 -19.59 -30.30 9.53
C LEU A 830 -19.11 -31.55 8.76
N GLN A 831 -19.01 -31.46 7.44
CA GLN A 831 -18.46 -32.54 6.62
C GLN A 831 -16.99 -32.81 6.93
N TYR A 832 -16.21 -31.75 7.15
CA TYR A 832 -14.81 -31.88 7.54
C TYR A 832 -14.67 -32.49 8.95
N GLY A 833 -15.45 -32.02 9.90
CA GLY A 833 -15.49 -32.56 11.26
C GLY A 833 -15.91 -34.04 11.27
N TRP A 834 -16.87 -34.42 10.43
CA TRP A 834 -17.31 -35.79 10.29
C TRP A 834 -16.24 -36.72 9.69
N ARG A 835 -15.51 -36.27 8.70
CA ARG A 835 -14.36 -37.00 8.15
C ARG A 835 -13.29 -37.22 9.20
N TYR A 836 -12.94 -36.17 9.93
CA TYR A 836 -11.97 -36.26 11.03
C TYR A 836 -12.41 -37.23 12.13
N PHE A 837 -13.69 -37.18 12.51
CA PHE A 837 -14.25 -38.13 13.47
C PHE A 837 -14.19 -39.57 12.95
N GLN A 838 -14.50 -39.80 11.69
CA GLN A 838 -14.44 -41.11 11.06
C GLN A 838 -13.01 -41.67 11.02
N GLU A 839 -12.03 -40.82 10.69
CA GLU A 839 -10.61 -41.22 10.72
C GLU A 839 -10.13 -41.51 12.14
N ALA A 840 -10.53 -40.71 13.11
CA ALA A 840 -10.19 -40.94 14.52
C ALA A 840 -10.78 -42.27 15.05
N VAL A 841 -12.04 -42.58 14.70
CA VAL A 841 -12.68 -43.85 15.06
C VAL A 841 -11.99 -45.06 14.37
N GLN A 842 -11.61 -44.92 13.12
CA GLN A 842 -10.87 -45.98 12.41
C GLN A 842 -9.48 -46.19 13.02
N ALA A 843 -8.77 -45.13 13.36
CA ALA A 843 -7.47 -45.22 14.03
C ALA A 843 -7.58 -45.88 15.41
N TRP A 844 -8.62 -45.52 16.20
CA TRP A 844 -8.90 -46.11 17.50
C TRP A 844 -9.27 -47.61 17.36
N TRP A 845 -10.11 -47.95 16.38
CA TRP A 845 -10.48 -49.35 16.13
C TRP A 845 -9.30 -50.21 15.69
N LYS A 846 -8.41 -49.67 14.88
CA LYS A 846 -7.19 -50.33 14.46
C LYS A 846 -6.27 -50.56 15.65
N PHE A 847 -6.07 -49.55 16.52
CA PHE A 847 -5.31 -49.66 17.76
C PHE A 847 -5.90 -50.69 18.73
N ALA A 848 -7.21 -50.65 18.94
CA ALA A 848 -7.89 -51.62 19.82
C ALA A 848 -7.76 -53.04 19.28
N ARG A 849 -7.85 -53.25 17.98
CA ARG A 849 -7.70 -54.57 17.37
C ARG A 849 -6.27 -55.11 17.45
N GLU A 850 -5.27 -54.25 17.28
CA GLU A 850 -3.85 -54.63 17.41
C GLU A 850 -3.48 -54.96 18.86
N THR A 851 -3.96 -54.16 19.83
CA THR A 851 -3.75 -54.43 21.26
C THR A 851 -4.43 -55.68 21.76
N LEU A 852 -5.68 -55.92 21.33
CA LEU A 852 -6.40 -57.17 21.66
C LEU A 852 -5.74 -58.39 21.05
N ALA A 853 -5.26 -58.30 19.80
CA ALA A 853 -4.57 -59.38 19.10
C ALA A 853 -3.20 -59.69 19.74
N SER A 854 -2.44 -58.70 20.26
CA SER A 854 -1.22 -58.94 20.98
C SER A 854 -1.49 -59.57 22.35
N ALA A 855 -2.47 -59.02 23.10
CA ALA A 855 -2.85 -59.57 24.39
C ALA A 855 -3.34 -61.01 24.27
N TRP A 856 -4.09 -61.35 23.24
CA TRP A 856 -4.57 -62.68 22.96
C TRP A 856 -3.43 -63.65 22.64
N ARG A 857 -2.43 -63.24 21.90
CA ARG A 857 -1.21 -64.00 21.63
C ARG A 857 -0.43 -64.27 22.89
N ASP A 858 -0.26 -63.27 23.78
CA ASP A 858 0.45 -63.40 25.05
C ASP A 858 -0.28 -64.33 26.01
N ILE A 859 -1.61 -64.28 26.05
CA ILE A 859 -2.43 -65.21 26.85
C ILE A 859 -2.30 -66.64 26.29
N TRP A 860 -2.32 -66.80 24.98
CA TRP A 860 -2.19 -68.14 24.35
C TRP A 860 -0.81 -68.73 24.56
N GLU A 861 0.24 -67.91 24.48
CA GLU A 861 1.60 -68.34 24.76
C GLU A 861 1.81 -68.71 26.24
N THR A 862 1.23 -67.96 27.17
CA THR A 862 1.24 -68.27 28.58
C THR A 862 0.47 -69.53 28.91
N LEU A 863 -0.72 -69.73 28.31
CA LEU A 863 -1.51 -70.97 28.43
C LEU A 863 -0.72 -72.16 27.87
N GLY A 864 -0.03 -71.97 26.75
CA GLY A 864 0.83 -73.03 26.18
C GLY A 864 2.02 -73.36 27.05
N ARG A 865 2.64 -72.38 27.74
CA ARG A 865 3.72 -72.60 28.72
C ARG A 865 3.19 -73.32 29.95
N VAL A 866 2.08 -72.97 30.49
CA VAL A 866 1.39 -73.63 31.62
C VAL A 866 1.00 -75.06 31.24
N GLY A 867 0.39 -75.20 30.06
CA GLY A 867 0.02 -76.56 29.54
C GLY A 867 1.21 -77.48 29.42
N ARG A 868 2.34 -77.01 28.87
CA ARG A 868 3.59 -77.80 28.80
C ARG A 868 4.18 -78.09 30.22
N GLY A 869 4.01 -77.10 31.15
CA GLY A 869 4.41 -77.31 32.54
C GLY A 869 3.60 -78.41 33.21
N ILE A 870 2.25 -78.39 33.01
CA ILE A 870 1.36 -79.39 33.55
C ILE A 870 1.62 -80.82 32.95
N LEU A 871 1.85 -80.93 31.65
CA LEU A 871 2.16 -82.16 30.96
C LEU A 871 3.55 -82.70 31.34
N ALA A 872 4.46 -81.86 31.83
CA ALA A 872 5.76 -82.28 32.34
C ALA A 872 5.75 -82.83 33.81
N ILE A 873 4.66 -82.57 34.58
CA ILE A 873 4.53 -83.02 35.94
C ILE A 873 4.58 -84.54 36.08
N PRO A 874 3.89 -85.37 35.28
CA PRO A 874 4.02 -86.84 35.38
C PRO A 874 5.40 -87.32 35.14
N ARG A 875 6.19 -86.70 34.22
CA ARG A 875 7.57 -87.04 33.92
C ARG A 875 8.50 -86.74 35.12
N ARG A 876 8.31 -85.59 35.78
CA ARG A 876 9.12 -85.17 36.94
C ARG A 876 8.77 -86.03 38.16
N VAL A 877 7.47 -86.37 38.36
CA VAL A 877 7.07 -87.28 39.44
C VAL A 877 7.63 -88.63 39.23
N ARG A 878 7.65 -89.15 38.04
CA ARG A 878 8.28 -90.43 37.72
C ARG A 878 9.80 -90.44 37.94
N GLN A 879 10.48 -89.37 37.54
CA GLN A 879 11.93 -89.22 37.83
C GLN A 879 12.26 -89.11 39.34
N GLY A 880 11.37 -88.40 40.08
CA GLY A 880 11.47 -88.27 41.52
C GLY A 880 11.23 -89.62 42.28
N LEU A 881 10.34 -90.45 41.78
CA LEU A 881 10.10 -91.82 42.27
C LEU A 881 11.20 -92.77 41.89
N GLU A 882 11.83 -92.63 40.78
CA GLU A 882 13.05 -93.45 40.40
C GLU A 882 14.27 -93.08 41.21
N LEU A 883 14.44 -91.89 41.69
CA LEU A 883 15.54 -91.40 42.54
C LEU A 883 15.36 -91.79 44.04
N THR A 884 14.21 -92.13 44.47
CA THR A 884 13.86 -92.62 45.81
C THR A 884 13.90 -94.12 45.98
N LEU A 885 14.07 -94.84 44.84
CA LEU A 885 14.16 -96.30 44.85
C LEU A 885 15.59 -96.84 44.47
N LEU A 886 16.54 -95.92 44.31
CA LEU A 886 17.98 -96.19 44.30
C LEU A 886 18.60 -95.64 45.61
#